data_e66d5438be3d740a7594ae515537d5ac
#
_entry.id   e66d5438be3d740a7594ae515537d5ac
#
_cell.length_a   1.000
_cell.length_b   1.000
_cell.length_c   1.000
_cell.angle_alpha   90.00
_cell.angle_beta   90.00
_cell.angle_gamma   90.00
#
_symmetry.space_group_name_H-M   'P 1'
#
loop_
_entity.id
_entity.type
_entity.pdbx_description
1 polymer ?
#
loop_
_entity_poly.entity_id
_entity_poly.type
_entity_poly.pdbx_seq_one_letter_code
_entity_poly.pdbx_strand_id
1 'polypeptide(L)'
;MEYGLLATWLALYLLLLYAGGTVAGVLFPRFADRGVAFGVPVAVSILWLVTYFGGRLSLTVGVWFGVVVLAVSTLAVRRIDGGPDARAYAETAGVFTVAFLFLVGIRALDPGIVPIGGEKFLDFGLLQSLVRADSLPLEDMWFAGEPVAYYYGGHLIAAILTRITGTAGQFAYNLALAGFYATLVTAAYGLAGAVAGERGLPRRLAGGLTVFCVGIASNLSTPAKFVIWLLPGRLSQTVAERAGYELEGLAAGPDSFSYWDASRVIEDTASDFGTYEPGAALVIDEFPLFAWLNGDLHAHMMSTGFLLLAAALCFSYYQTPAAERQRRLALLFGALPAVAGIMAVTNTWSFPSMGGLALLTVTVAPADPTTLLPEHVGQRLRLSGPGREGVRVGMGLAVAGGVLVLGLLWSLPFWLGPASGRQIAVLPDRTSLLELLAVHGLFVAPFWLYLYAQTGRAVGRDTARVVGLAAVGTAALAATLDVAAVGLLAPLLVGAWLFARSPTLDRTVDAVPALADGGDRPVGFEAVLILAGAGLVLLVEFVFVRENIGRMNTVFKTYMQVWVLWGVAAGPVLAWLLARWRPADERARAWVHTGVRAFVALLVCSASLYGVFAVSNHVEAAGDPTLDGLAYLDDDHPEEAEAIQWLDATTEGRPTIVTAAPAGYQWDAAEGEGASAPSSLTGLPTVAGWTHEAQYRNDTVYDRRVNDVATIYTGEPAEQRRLLEAYDVRYVYVGPAERARYDDVTVDQLQGVTVAKRTDGVTIYRVRPAQF
;
A
#
# COMPACT_ATOMS: atom_id res chain seq x y z
N MET A 1 26.13 8.94 8.64
CA MET A 1 24.96 9.52 7.91
C MET A 1 25.38 10.07 6.56
N GLU A 2 24.76 9.57 5.51
CA GLU A 2 25.15 9.73 4.09
C GLU A 2 24.49 10.99 3.47
N TYR A 3 24.84 12.18 3.93
CA TYR A 3 24.21 13.45 3.51
C TYR A 3 24.27 13.71 2.00
N GLY A 4 25.32 13.24 1.32
CA GLY A 4 25.45 13.37 -0.14
C GLY A 4 24.39 12.57 -0.89
N LEU A 5 24.13 11.32 -0.48
CA LEU A 5 23.08 10.47 -1.06
C LEU A 5 21.69 11.05 -0.74
N LEU A 6 21.47 11.46 0.50
CA LEU A 6 20.23 12.11 0.92
C LEU A 6 19.89 13.32 0.02
N ALA A 7 20.86 14.21 -0.18
CA ALA A 7 20.68 15.39 -1.02
C ALA A 7 20.41 15.02 -2.49
N THR A 8 21.10 14.00 -3.02
CA THR A 8 20.91 13.51 -4.40
C THR A 8 19.49 12.98 -4.61
N TRP A 9 19.01 12.14 -3.69
CA TRP A 9 17.66 11.55 -3.79
C TRP A 9 16.57 12.60 -3.61
N LEU A 10 16.72 13.50 -2.64
CA LEU A 10 15.77 14.61 -2.47
C LEU A 10 15.72 15.51 -3.72
N ALA A 11 16.87 15.85 -4.29
CA ALA A 11 16.93 16.64 -5.53
C ALA A 11 16.26 15.89 -6.71
N LEU A 12 16.48 14.58 -6.85
CA LEU A 12 15.80 13.77 -7.84
C LEU A 12 14.28 13.80 -7.65
N TYR A 13 13.77 13.58 -6.43
CA TYR A 13 12.34 13.61 -6.18
C TYR A 13 11.72 14.99 -6.44
N LEU A 14 12.41 16.08 -6.08
CA LEU A 14 11.94 17.44 -6.38
C LEU A 14 11.93 17.71 -7.90
N LEU A 15 12.91 17.20 -8.63
CA LEU A 15 12.91 17.25 -10.10
C LEU A 15 11.76 16.46 -10.71
N LEU A 16 11.49 15.23 -10.20
CA LEU A 16 10.36 14.42 -10.63
C LEU A 16 9.01 15.09 -10.29
N LEU A 17 8.92 15.71 -9.11
CA LEU A 17 7.76 16.51 -8.70
C LEU A 17 7.50 17.66 -9.68
N TYR A 18 8.55 18.37 -10.10
CA TYR A 18 8.42 19.46 -11.08
C TYR A 18 8.04 18.93 -12.46
N ALA A 19 8.75 17.92 -12.95
CA ALA A 19 8.55 17.37 -14.29
C ALA A 19 7.15 16.76 -14.42
N GLY A 20 6.80 15.87 -13.50
CA GLY A 20 5.49 15.23 -13.48
C GLY A 20 4.36 16.21 -13.13
N GLY A 21 4.60 17.20 -12.26
CA GLY A 21 3.66 18.26 -11.94
C GLY A 21 3.31 19.14 -13.15
N THR A 22 4.28 19.37 -14.04
CA THR A 22 4.04 20.02 -15.33
C THR A 22 3.07 19.20 -16.19
N VAL A 23 3.29 17.89 -16.30
CA VAL A 23 2.41 16.97 -17.06
C VAL A 23 1.06 16.81 -16.36
N ALA A 24 1.03 16.74 -15.05
CA ALA A 24 -0.19 16.63 -14.23
C ALA A 24 -1.16 17.81 -14.46
N GLY A 25 -0.66 19.00 -14.81
CA GLY A 25 -1.48 20.16 -15.16
C GLY A 25 -2.49 19.89 -16.27
N VAL A 26 -2.17 19.02 -17.22
CA VAL A 26 -3.09 18.57 -18.29
C VAL A 26 -4.15 17.62 -17.75
N LEU A 27 -3.79 16.76 -16.79
CA LEU A 27 -4.71 15.79 -16.19
C LEU A 27 -5.66 16.45 -15.17
N PHE A 28 -5.18 17.49 -14.45
CA PHE A 28 -5.88 18.12 -13.33
C PHE A 28 -6.06 19.65 -13.46
N PRO A 29 -6.53 20.19 -14.61
CA PRO A 29 -6.58 21.63 -14.85
C PRO A 29 -7.54 22.37 -13.92
N ARG A 30 -8.47 21.66 -13.25
CA ARG A 30 -9.45 22.21 -12.31
C ARG A 30 -9.04 22.14 -10.86
N PHE A 31 -7.92 21.45 -10.55
CA PHE A 31 -7.35 21.51 -9.22
C PHE A 31 -6.68 22.87 -9.01
N ALA A 32 -6.77 23.40 -7.79
CA ALA A 32 -6.23 24.72 -7.52
C ALA A 32 -4.70 24.79 -7.63
N ASP A 33 -4.00 23.68 -7.36
CA ASP A 33 -2.55 23.49 -7.59
C ASP A 33 -2.26 22.89 -8.96
N ARG A 34 -3.30 22.66 -9.79
CA ARG A 34 -3.21 22.00 -11.09
C ARG A 34 -2.56 20.61 -11.03
N GLY A 35 -2.71 19.93 -9.88
CA GLY A 35 -2.23 18.57 -9.68
C GLY A 35 -0.73 18.43 -9.41
N VAL A 36 -0.03 19.49 -9.01
CA VAL A 36 1.41 19.44 -8.67
C VAL A 36 1.69 18.36 -7.63
N ALA A 37 0.78 18.15 -6.68
CA ALA A 37 0.90 17.12 -5.67
C ALA A 37 0.99 15.67 -6.22
N PHE A 38 0.55 15.47 -7.46
CA PHE A 38 0.67 14.20 -8.18
C PHE A 38 1.89 14.15 -9.10
N GLY A 39 2.82 15.11 -8.97
CA GLY A 39 3.98 15.18 -9.85
C GLY A 39 4.85 13.93 -9.79
N VAL A 40 5.20 13.45 -8.59
CA VAL A 40 6.01 12.23 -8.45
C VAL A 40 5.26 11.01 -9.01
N PRO A 41 4.00 10.68 -8.62
CA PRO A 41 3.29 9.54 -9.20
C PRO A 41 3.16 9.61 -10.73
N VAL A 42 2.94 10.79 -11.32
CA VAL A 42 2.86 10.96 -12.78
C VAL A 42 4.22 10.73 -13.45
N ALA A 43 5.29 11.32 -12.90
CA ALA A 43 6.64 11.15 -13.44
C ALA A 43 7.09 9.68 -13.40
N VAL A 44 6.94 9.01 -12.24
CA VAL A 44 7.33 7.61 -12.11
C VAL A 44 6.42 6.68 -12.92
N SER A 45 5.15 7.04 -13.15
CA SER A 45 4.28 6.28 -14.08
C SER A 45 4.81 6.29 -15.51
N ILE A 46 5.30 7.44 -15.99
CA ILE A 46 5.91 7.54 -17.31
C ILE A 46 7.21 6.73 -17.37
N LEU A 47 8.09 6.90 -16.38
CA LEU A 47 9.34 6.14 -16.29
C LEU A 47 9.06 4.64 -16.26
N TRP A 48 8.11 4.21 -15.43
CA TRP A 48 7.74 2.81 -15.26
C TRP A 48 7.20 2.20 -16.56
N LEU A 49 6.22 2.84 -17.20
CA LEU A 49 5.60 2.32 -18.43
C LEU A 49 6.66 2.14 -19.53
N VAL A 50 7.51 3.13 -19.73
CA VAL A 50 8.56 3.07 -20.76
C VAL A 50 9.59 1.99 -20.42
N THR A 51 10.01 1.91 -19.16
CA THR A 51 10.97 0.89 -18.71
C THR A 51 10.37 -0.51 -18.72
N TYR A 52 9.11 -0.69 -18.30
CA TYR A 52 8.44 -1.98 -18.27
C TYR A 52 8.35 -2.65 -19.65
N PHE A 53 8.09 -1.89 -20.69
CA PHE A 53 8.05 -2.40 -22.06
C PHE A 53 9.43 -2.39 -22.71
N GLY A 54 10.20 -1.31 -22.60
CA GLY A 54 11.54 -1.18 -23.19
C GLY A 54 12.58 -2.08 -22.55
N GLY A 55 12.45 -2.35 -21.27
CA GLY A 55 13.32 -3.20 -20.48
C GLY A 55 13.31 -4.68 -20.92
N ARG A 56 12.34 -5.09 -21.74
CA ARG A 56 12.34 -6.43 -22.37
C ARG A 56 13.40 -6.59 -23.43
N LEU A 57 13.91 -5.50 -23.97
CA LEU A 57 15.06 -5.49 -24.86
C LEU A 57 16.35 -5.20 -24.09
N SER A 58 16.33 -4.19 -23.24
CA SER A 58 17.41 -3.84 -22.32
C SER A 58 16.87 -2.93 -21.23
N LEU A 59 17.08 -3.31 -19.98
CA LEU A 59 16.59 -2.55 -18.83
C LEU A 59 17.29 -1.19 -18.73
N THR A 60 18.59 -1.13 -18.98
CA THR A 60 19.35 0.12 -19.01
C THR A 60 18.83 1.07 -20.09
N VAL A 61 18.61 0.59 -21.31
CA VAL A 61 18.05 1.40 -22.39
C VAL A 61 16.63 1.85 -22.05
N GLY A 62 15.81 0.96 -21.48
CA GLY A 62 14.44 1.27 -21.04
C GLY A 62 14.39 2.39 -20.02
N VAL A 63 15.25 2.37 -19.01
CA VAL A 63 15.35 3.44 -17.98
C VAL A 63 15.70 4.78 -18.61
N TRP A 64 16.79 4.86 -19.37
CA TRP A 64 17.22 6.13 -19.96
C TRP A 64 16.26 6.64 -21.04
N PHE A 65 15.63 5.76 -21.80
CA PHE A 65 14.58 6.14 -22.73
C PHE A 65 13.36 6.70 -21.96
N GLY A 66 13.01 6.14 -20.80
CA GLY A 66 12.00 6.67 -19.91
C GLY A 66 12.31 8.09 -19.45
N VAL A 67 13.56 8.36 -19.07
CA VAL A 67 14.02 9.71 -18.70
C VAL A 67 13.85 10.69 -19.88
N VAL A 68 14.23 10.28 -21.09
CA VAL A 68 14.05 11.08 -22.30
C VAL A 68 12.56 11.37 -22.57
N VAL A 69 11.70 10.35 -22.48
CA VAL A 69 10.25 10.51 -22.69
C VAL A 69 9.65 11.47 -21.66
N LEU A 70 10.03 11.35 -20.39
CA LEU A 70 9.59 12.27 -19.32
C LEU A 70 10.04 13.70 -19.62
N ALA A 71 11.31 13.90 -19.99
CA ALA A 71 11.85 15.21 -20.30
C ALA A 71 11.16 15.86 -21.50
N VAL A 72 10.96 15.08 -22.60
CA VAL A 72 10.26 15.56 -23.81
C VAL A 72 8.81 15.90 -23.49
N SER A 73 8.11 15.04 -22.74
CA SER A 73 6.72 15.30 -22.33
C SER A 73 6.61 16.56 -21.48
N THR A 74 7.52 16.73 -20.52
CA THR A 74 7.58 17.95 -19.70
C THR A 74 7.80 19.20 -20.54
N LEU A 75 8.77 19.17 -21.44
CA LEU A 75 9.08 20.32 -22.32
C LEU A 75 7.94 20.65 -23.27
N ALA A 76 7.28 19.62 -23.82
CA ALA A 76 6.13 19.80 -24.70
C ALA A 76 4.96 20.45 -23.97
N VAL A 77 4.58 19.92 -22.80
CA VAL A 77 3.49 20.49 -21.99
C VAL A 77 3.85 21.91 -21.52
N ARG A 78 5.08 22.13 -21.08
CA ARG A 78 5.54 23.47 -20.63
C ARG A 78 5.42 24.52 -21.72
N ARG A 79 5.64 24.15 -22.98
CA ARG A 79 5.49 25.07 -24.12
C ARG A 79 4.04 25.43 -24.44
N ILE A 80 3.12 24.51 -24.18
CA ILE A 80 1.69 24.65 -24.54
C ILE A 80 0.90 25.29 -23.38
N ASP A 81 1.15 24.84 -22.14
CA ASP A 81 0.32 25.11 -20.97
C ASP A 81 1.07 25.78 -19.79
N GLY A 82 2.37 25.98 -19.95
CA GLY A 82 3.26 26.52 -18.91
C GLY A 82 3.72 25.47 -17.90
N GLY A 83 4.54 25.90 -16.93
CA GLY A 83 4.94 25.08 -15.79
C GLY A 83 4.00 25.23 -14.60
N PRO A 84 4.24 24.50 -13.51
CA PRO A 84 3.48 24.65 -12.28
C PRO A 84 3.64 26.07 -11.70
N ASP A 85 2.58 26.56 -11.05
CA ASP A 85 2.69 27.80 -10.28
C ASP A 85 3.76 27.67 -9.19
N ALA A 86 4.61 28.72 -9.06
CA ALA A 86 5.76 28.68 -8.17
C ALA A 86 5.37 28.51 -6.68
N ARG A 87 4.22 29.06 -6.27
CA ARG A 87 3.74 28.93 -4.88
C ARG A 87 3.17 27.55 -4.64
N ALA A 88 2.36 27.03 -5.58
CA ALA A 88 1.84 25.69 -5.50
C ALA A 88 2.97 24.66 -5.49
N TYR A 89 3.99 24.84 -6.33
CA TYR A 89 5.18 23.98 -6.33
C TYR A 89 5.91 24.05 -5.00
N ALA A 90 6.21 25.27 -4.50
CA ALA A 90 6.96 25.44 -3.24
C ALA A 90 6.19 24.86 -2.04
N GLU A 91 4.87 25.04 -1.97
CA GLU A 91 4.03 24.45 -0.93
C GLU A 91 4.08 22.93 -0.98
N THR A 92 3.90 22.34 -2.16
CA THR A 92 3.93 20.88 -2.36
C THR A 92 5.31 20.29 -2.12
N ALA A 93 6.37 20.95 -2.62
CA ALA A 93 7.77 20.57 -2.37
C ALA A 93 8.12 20.62 -0.88
N GLY A 94 7.58 21.60 -0.15
CA GLY A 94 7.71 21.67 1.31
C GLY A 94 7.06 20.47 2.01
N VAL A 95 5.83 20.11 1.64
CA VAL A 95 5.14 18.92 2.20
C VAL A 95 5.93 17.66 1.90
N PHE A 96 6.37 17.48 0.63
CA PHE A 96 7.18 16.33 0.23
C PHE A 96 8.48 16.24 1.03
N THR A 97 9.21 17.35 1.12
CA THR A 97 10.51 17.39 1.82
C THR A 97 10.37 17.05 3.30
N VAL A 98 9.36 17.60 3.98
CA VAL A 98 9.13 17.32 5.40
C VAL A 98 8.78 15.84 5.60
N ALA A 99 7.88 15.27 4.77
CA ALA A 99 7.52 13.86 4.85
C ALA A 99 8.72 12.94 4.53
N PHE A 100 9.50 13.27 3.50
CA PHE A 100 10.70 12.54 3.12
C PHE A 100 11.73 12.53 4.26
N LEU A 101 12.06 13.70 4.81
CA LEU A 101 13.03 13.83 5.91
C LEU A 101 12.54 13.19 7.20
N PHE A 102 11.22 13.18 7.46
CA PHE A 102 10.66 12.48 8.61
C PHE A 102 10.98 10.98 8.55
N LEU A 103 10.68 10.32 7.41
CA LEU A 103 10.94 8.89 7.31
C LEU A 103 12.45 8.58 7.17
N VAL A 104 13.21 9.42 6.48
CA VAL A 104 14.68 9.31 6.49
C VAL A 104 15.23 9.36 7.92
N GLY A 105 14.71 10.24 8.77
CA GLY A 105 15.11 10.32 10.18
C GLY A 105 14.86 9.01 10.92
N ILE A 106 13.70 8.40 10.75
CA ILE A 106 13.38 7.09 11.34
C ILE A 106 14.31 5.99 10.77
N ARG A 107 14.44 5.94 9.43
CA ARG A 107 15.31 4.92 8.80
C ARG A 107 16.80 5.11 9.10
N ALA A 108 17.23 6.30 9.48
CA ALA A 108 18.60 6.51 9.94
C ALA A 108 18.85 5.98 11.36
N LEU A 109 17.81 5.85 12.18
CA LEU A 109 17.89 5.26 13.53
C LEU A 109 17.75 3.74 13.49
N ASP A 110 16.97 3.21 12.55
CA ASP A 110 16.71 1.79 12.37
C ASP A 110 16.76 1.43 10.85
N PRO A 111 17.97 1.38 10.25
CA PRO A 111 18.13 1.15 8.81
C PRO A 111 17.96 -0.30 8.40
N GLY A 112 18.01 -1.27 9.33
CA GLY A 112 18.25 -2.68 9.12
C GLY A 112 17.31 -3.35 8.11
N ILE A 113 17.90 -4.04 7.14
CA ILE A 113 17.23 -4.97 6.22
C ILE A 113 17.41 -6.37 6.78
N VAL A 114 16.58 -6.72 7.77
CA VAL A 114 16.66 -7.99 8.50
C VAL A 114 15.56 -8.95 8.05
N PRO A 115 15.75 -10.29 8.13
CA PRO A 115 14.75 -11.26 7.65
C PRO A 115 13.51 -11.35 8.54
N ILE A 116 13.65 -11.06 9.84
CA ILE A 116 12.56 -11.14 10.83
C ILE A 116 11.77 -9.81 10.86
N GLY A 117 10.46 -9.93 11.06
CA GLY A 117 9.59 -8.76 11.27
C GLY A 117 9.11 -8.09 9.99
N GLY A 118 9.12 -8.81 8.86
CA GLY A 118 8.61 -8.35 7.58
C GLY A 118 9.20 -9.10 6.40
N GLU A 119 8.87 -8.68 5.18
CA GLU A 119 9.38 -9.31 3.94
C GLU A 119 10.63 -8.58 3.39
N LYS A 120 11.45 -7.94 4.25
CA LYS A 120 12.58 -7.09 3.81
C LYS A 120 13.61 -7.83 2.94
N PHE A 121 13.84 -9.14 3.18
CA PHE A 121 14.73 -9.94 2.34
C PHE A 121 14.15 -10.21 0.95
N LEU A 122 12.84 -10.43 0.84
CA LEU A 122 12.15 -10.51 -0.45
C LEU A 122 12.26 -9.18 -1.21
N ASP A 123 11.92 -8.09 -0.53
CA ASP A 123 11.88 -6.76 -1.13
C ASP A 123 13.26 -6.28 -1.57
N PHE A 124 14.28 -6.49 -0.74
CA PHE A 124 15.65 -6.12 -1.05
C PHE A 124 16.24 -6.99 -2.15
N GLY A 125 16.00 -8.29 -2.08
CA GLY A 125 16.46 -9.21 -3.10
C GLY A 125 15.84 -8.95 -4.48
N LEU A 126 14.54 -8.56 -4.54
CA LEU A 126 13.91 -8.10 -5.78
C LEU A 126 14.54 -6.79 -6.29
N LEU A 127 14.83 -5.83 -5.39
CA LEU A 127 15.53 -4.60 -5.76
C LEU A 127 16.92 -4.90 -6.34
N GLN A 128 17.72 -5.68 -5.62
CA GLN A 128 19.07 -6.06 -6.07
C GLN A 128 19.04 -6.85 -7.38
N SER A 129 18.10 -7.79 -7.52
CA SER A 129 17.89 -8.54 -8.76
C SER A 129 17.58 -7.60 -9.94
N LEU A 130 16.69 -6.61 -9.76
CA LEU A 130 16.36 -5.62 -10.80
C LEU A 130 17.52 -4.65 -11.09
N VAL A 131 18.33 -4.33 -10.09
CA VAL A 131 19.54 -3.50 -10.29
C VAL A 131 20.58 -4.25 -11.11
N ARG A 132 20.70 -5.57 -10.96
CA ARG A 132 21.65 -6.42 -11.73
C ARG A 132 21.10 -6.87 -13.08
N ALA A 133 19.79 -6.96 -13.26
CA ALA A 133 19.17 -7.53 -14.45
C ALA A 133 19.48 -6.74 -15.73
N ASP A 134 19.75 -7.43 -16.82
CA ASP A 134 19.94 -6.85 -18.15
C ASP A 134 18.61 -6.57 -18.86
N SER A 135 17.61 -7.41 -18.61
CA SER A 135 16.29 -7.34 -19.25
C SER A 135 15.17 -7.91 -18.38
N LEU A 136 13.91 -7.68 -18.81
CA LEU A 136 12.72 -8.31 -18.27
C LEU A 136 12.24 -9.45 -19.21
N PRO A 137 11.54 -10.49 -18.73
CA PRO A 137 11.09 -10.68 -17.34
C PRO A 137 12.26 -10.93 -16.38
N LEU A 138 12.07 -10.54 -15.12
CA LEU A 138 13.06 -10.75 -14.08
C LEU A 138 13.13 -12.24 -13.72
N GLU A 139 14.33 -12.79 -13.68
CA GLU A 139 14.57 -14.12 -13.12
C GLU A 139 14.43 -14.08 -11.59
N ASP A 140 13.88 -15.14 -11.04
CA ASP A 140 13.65 -15.25 -9.61
C ASP A 140 14.94 -15.52 -8.83
N MET A 141 15.18 -14.75 -7.78
CA MET A 141 16.36 -14.92 -6.94
C MET A 141 16.28 -16.17 -6.07
N TRP A 142 15.07 -16.65 -5.75
CA TRP A 142 14.87 -17.82 -4.92
C TRP A 142 14.48 -19.09 -5.71
N PHE A 143 14.44 -18.97 -7.05
CA PHE A 143 14.07 -20.08 -7.92
C PHE A 143 14.75 -19.97 -9.30
N ALA A 144 16.07 -20.17 -9.32
CA ALA A 144 16.93 -19.96 -10.49
C ALA A 144 16.39 -20.59 -11.79
N GLY A 145 16.55 -19.88 -12.90
CA GLY A 145 16.11 -20.29 -14.23
C GLY A 145 14.64 -20.01 -14.55
N GLU A 146 13.86 -19.55 -13.58
CA GLU A 146 12.43 -19.25 -13.74
C GLU A 146 12.14 -17.77 -13.53
N PRO A 147 11.14 -17.19 -14.19
CA PRO A 147 10.75 -15.80 -13.93
C PRO A 147 10.07 -15.65 -12.56
N VAL A 148 10.21 -14.46 -11.97
CA VAL A 148 9.56 -14.09 -10.71
C VAL A 148 8.04 -14.27 -10.80
N ALA A 149 7.48 -15.02 -9.85
CA ALA A 149 6.05 -15.26 -9.71
C ALA A 149 5.35 -14.30 -8.73
N TYR A 150 6.02 -13.24 -8.34
CA TYR A 150 5.55 -12.19 -7.43
C TYR A 150 5.38 -10.84 -8.14
N TYR A 151 4.59 -9.92 -7.59
CA TYR A 151 4.42 -8.58 -8.15
C TYR A 151 5.63 -7.69 -7.79
N TYR A 152 6.37 -7.27 -8.79
CA TYR A 152 7.63 -6.53 -8.64
C TYR A 152 7.57 -5.07 -9.16
N GLY A 153 6.38 -4.57 -9.51
CA GLY A 153 6.25 -3.25 -10.13
C GLY A 153 6.73 -2.08 -9.27
N GLY A 154 6.54 -2.16 -7.95
CA GLY A 154 7.07 -1.18 -7.01
C GLY A 154 8.59 -1.24 -6.88
N HIS A 155 9.14 -2.44 -6.81
CA HIS A 155 10.60 -2.67 -6.80
C HIS A 155 11.24 -2.20 -8.12
N LEU A 156 10.55 -2.32 -9.26
CA LEU A 156 11.01 -1.77 -10.52
C LEU A 156 11.13 -0.22 -10.46
N ILE A 157 10.20 0.46 -9.77
CA ILE A 157 10.32 1.92 -9.54
C ILE A 157 11.57 2.21 -8.70
N ALA A 158 11.75 1.53 -7.59
CA ALA A 158 12.94 1.69 -6.74
C ALA A 158 14.23 1.43 -7.54
N ALA A 159 14.27 0.37 -8.34
CA ALA A 159 15.42 0.04 -9.20
C ALA A 159 15.68 1.08 -10.29
N ILE A 160 14.63 1.66 -10.90
CA ILE A 160 14.78 2.78 -11.86
C ILE A 160 15.47 3.97 -11.18
N LEU A 161 15.02 4.37 -9.99
CA LEU A 161 15.60 5.50 -9.25
C LEU A 161 17.04 5.19 -8.80
N THR A 162 17.30 3.96 -8.36
CA THR A 162 18.62 3.45 -8.00
C THR A 162 19.60 3.53 -9.17
N ARG A 163 19.17 3.07 -10.36
CA ARG A 163 19.99 3.13 -11.59
C ARG A 163 20.24 4.56 -12.06
N ILE A 164 19.25 5.47 -11.92
CA ILE A 164 19.42 6.89 -12.28
C ILE A 164 20.43 7.58 -11.36
N THR A 165 20.43 7.26 -10.05
CA THR A 165 21.31 7.88 -9.07
C THR A 165 22.67 7.19 -8.95
N GLY A 166 22.80 5.96 -9.40
CA GLY A 166 23.98 5.12 -9.18
C GLY A 166 24.22 4.77 -7.71
N THR A 167 23.18 4.80 -6.87
CA THR A 167 23.26 4.53 -5.44
C THR A 167 23.35 3.04 -5.19
N ALA A 168 24.19 2.57 -4.26
CA ALA A 168 24.22 1.15 -3.85
C ALA A 168 22.90 0.74 -3.18
N GLY A 169 22.49 -0.52 -3.38
CA GLY A 169 21.17 -1.03 -3.00
C GLY A 169 20.84 -0.85 -1.53
N GLN A 170 21.80 -1.07 -0.62
CA GLN A 170 21.58 -0.93 0.82
C GLN A 170 21.16 0.47 1.27
N PHE A 171 21.63 1.52 0.58
CA PHE A 171 21.20 2.89 0.82
C PHE A 171 19.93 3.24 0.04
N ALA A 172 19.86 2.75 -1.21
CA ALA A 172 18.74 3.01 -2.11
C ALA A 172 17.41 2.49 -1.56
N TYR A 173 17.42 1.36 -0.86
CA TYR A 173 16.25 0.77 -0.21
C TYR A 173 15.57 1.76 0.74
N ASN A 174 16.33 2.29 1.71
CA ASN A 174 15.81 3.23 2.71
C ASN A 174 15.40 4.59 2.10
N LEU A 175 16.13 5.06 1.08
CA LEU A 175 15.82 6.31 0.38
C LEU A 175 14.61 6.19 -0.54
N ALA A 176 14.41 5.04 -1.18
CA ALA A 176 13.21 4.74 -1.95
C ALA A 176 11.97 4.63 -1.05
N LEU A 177 12.11 3.94 0.10
CA LEU A 177 11.05 3.83 1.10
C LEU A 177 10.56 5.21 1.55
N ALA A 178 11.50 6.11 1.91
CA ALA A 178 11.18 7.47 2.29
C ALA A 178 10.50 8.27 1.16
N GLY A 179 10.89 8.02 -0.08
CA GLY A 179 10.28 8.64 -1.25
C GLY A 179 8.84 8.17 -1.52
N PHE A 180 8.55 6.88 -1.33
CA PHE A 180 7.18 6.35 -1.44
C PHE A 180 6.27 6.92 -0.34
N TYR A 181 6.75 6.98 0.90
CA TYR A 181 6.02 7.63 1.99
C TYR A 181 5.71 9.10 1.69
N ALA A 182 6.71 9.87 1.29
CA ALA A 182 6.54 11.28 0.93
C ALA A 182 5.57 11.45 -0.24
N THR A 183 5.58 10.52 -1.20
CA THR A 183 4.65 10.49 -2.33
C THR A 183 3.21 10.27 -1.86
N LEU A 184 2.97 9.32 -0.95
CA LEU A 184 1.67 9.07 -0.35
C LEU A 184 1.14 10.33 0.36
N VAL A 185 1.94 10.89 1.27
CA VAL A 185 1.56 12.07 2.09
C VAL A 185 1.25 13.28 1.20
N THR A 186 2.08 13.52 0.18
CA THR A 186 1.93 14.66 -0.72
C THR A 186 0.71 14.51 -1.63
N ALA A 187 0.48 13.33 -2.19
CA ALA A 187 -0.69 13.04 -3.01
C ALA A 187 -2.00 13.16 -2.19
N ALA A 188 -1.98 12.66 -0.95
CA ALA A 188 -3.11 12.78 -0.03
C ALA A 188 -3.42 14.24 0.32
N TYR A 189 -2.38 15.04 0.64
CA TYR A 189 -2.51 16.49 0.85
C TYR A 189 -3.18 17.18 -0.33
N GLY A 190 -2.70 16.90 -1.54
CA GLY A 190 -3.19 17.52 -2.77
C GLY A 190 -4.63 17.14 -3.09
N LEU A 191 -4.98 15.85 -2.99
CA LEU A 191 -6.34 15.38 -3.28
C LEU A 191 -7.35 15.96 -2.30
N ALA A 192 -7.08 15.88 -0.99
CA ALA A 192 -7.97 16.44 0.03
C ALA A 192 -8.10 17.96 -0.11
N GLY A 193 -7.00 18.66 -0.41
CA GLY A 193 -7.02 20.09 -0.70
C GLY A 193 -7.84 20.44 -1.93
N ALA A 194 -7.78 19.62 -2.99
CA ALA A 194 -8.57 19.82 -4.20
C ALA A 194 -10.08 19.57 -3.97
N VAL A 195 -10.44 18.48 -3.25
CA VAL A 195 -11.82 18.17 -2.86
C VAL A 195 -12.40 19.28 -1.94
N ALA A 196 -11.63 19.71 -0.95
CA ALA A 196 -12.04 20.81 -0.08
C ALA A 196 -12.21 22.12 -0.85
N GLY A 197 -11.30 22.41 -1.78
CA GLY A 197 -11.33 23.61 -2.62
C GLY A 197 -12.56 23.72 -3.51
N GLU A 198 -13.01 22.61 -4.13
CA GLU A 198 -14.27 22.57 -4.89
C GLU A 198 -15.47 22.99 -4.04
N ARG A 199 -15.45 22.62 -2.76
CA ARG A 199 -16.52 22.93 -1.81
C ARG A 199 -16.36 24.28 -1.10
N GLY A 200 -15.37 25.09 -1.47
CA GLY A 200 -15.05 26.36 -0.81
C GLY A 200 -14.65 26.19 0.68
N LEU A 201 -14.06 25.06 1.04
CA LEU A 201 -13.49 24.79 2.35
C LEU A 201 -12.02 25.21 2.43
N PRO A 202 -11.45 25.42 3.64
CA PRO A 202 -10.05 25.76 3.79
C PRO A 202 -9.13 24.61 3.33
N ARG A 203 -8.54 24.73 2.14
CA ARG A 203 -7.70 23.69 1.50
C ARG A 203 -6.55 23.19 2.37
N ARG A 204 -5.78 24.13 2.97
CA ARG A 204 -4.63 23.78 3.81
C ARG A 204 -5.02 23.06 5.09
N LEU A 205 -6.17 23.44 5.68
CA LEU A 205 -6.71 22.74 6.84
C LEU A 205 -7.11 21.30 6.48
N ALA A 206 -7.86 21.13 5.39
CA ALA A 206 -8.24 19.79 4.94
C ALA A 206 -7.01 18.94 4.57
N GLY A 207 -6.06 19.52 3.82
CA GLY A 207 -4.80 18.85 3.49
C GLY A 207 -3.98 18.48 4.72
N GLY A 208 -3.82 19.37 5.69
CA GLY A 208 -3.09 19.11 6.93
C GLY A 208 -3.73 18.03 7.79
N LEU A 209 -5.07 18.03 7.93
CA LEU A 209 -5.81 16.97 8.63
C LEU A 209 -5.66 15.62 7.91
N THR A 210 -5.63 15.63 6.58
CA THR A 210 -5.36 14.42 5.79
C THR A 210 -3.94 13.92 5.97
N VAL A 211 -2.93 14.80 5.94
CA VAL A 211 -1.53 14.43 6.23
C VAL A 211 -1.44 13.75 7.60
N PHE A 212 -2.12 14.29 8.61
CA PHE A 212 -2.21 13.65 9.91
C PHE A 212 -2.84 12.26 9.81
N CYS A 213 -4.03 12.13 9.20
CA CYS A 213 -4.76 10.85 9.11
C CYS A 213 -3.99 9.76 8.33
N VAL A 214 -3.26 10.15 7.28
CA VAL A 214 -2.59 9.19 6.38
C VAL A 214 -1.14 8.95 6.77
N GLY A 215 -0.45 9.96 7.32
CA GLY A 215 0.98 9.86 7.60
C GLY A 215 1.34 9.60 9.06
N ILE A 216 0.46 9.97 10.02
CA ILE A 216 0.82 9.99 11.45
C ILE A 216 -0.17 9.20 12.32
N ALA A 217 -1.46 9.23 11.98
CA ALA A 217 -2.50 8.64 12.80
C ALA A 217 -2.43 7.12 12.83
N SER A 218 -2.79 6.56 13.98
CA SER A 218 -3.02 5.13 14.19
C SER A 218 -4.50 4.81 14.35
N ASN A 219 -4.82 3.52 14.41
CA ASN A 219 -6.12 3.04 14.87
C ASN A 219 -6.33 3.33 16.36
N LEU A 220 -7.48 2.95 16.90
CA LEU A 220 -7.86 3.28 18.28
C LEU A 220 -7.49 2.20 19.31
N SER A 221 -6.73 1.16 18.94
CA SER A 221 -6.32 0.09 19.86
C SER A 221 -5.37 0.60 20.96
N THR A 222 -4.30 1.33 20.58
CA THR A 222 -3.35 1.91 21.54
C THR A 222 -4.03 2.93 22.48
N PRO A 223 -4.85 3.90 22.00
CA PRO A 223 -5.63 4.74 22.91
C PRO A 223 -6.55 3.97 23.86
N ALA A 224 -7.17 2.89 23.40
CA ALA A 224 -8.02 2.05 24.24
C ALA A 224 -7.20 1.37 25.36
N LYS A 225 -6.06 0.76 25.03
CA LYS A 225 -5.11 0.21 26.00
C LYS A 225 -4.64 1.29 26.99
N PHE A 226 -4.29 2.47 26.50
CA PHE A 226 -3.85 3.59 27.34
C PHE A 226 -4.93 4.02 28.35
N VAL A 227 -6.20 4.08 27.96
CA VAL A 227 -7.31 4.36 28.87
C VAL A 227 -7.43 3.27 29.94
N ILE A 228 -7.29 1.99 29.56
CA ILE A 228 -7.33 0.85 30.49
C ILE A 228 -6.20 0.94 31.51
N TRP A 229 -5.00 1.32 31.12
CA TRP A 229 -3.85 1.52 32.02
C TRP A 229 -4.12 2.63 33.07
N LEU A 230 -4.88 3.66 32.72
CA LEU A 230 -5.23 4.75 33.64
C LEU A 230 -6.35 4.39 34.63
N LEU A 231 -7.06 3.28 34.44
CA LEU A 231 -8.14 2.86 35.33
C LEU A 231 -7.61 2.21 36.61
N PRO A 232 -8.31 2.35 37.77
CA PRO A 232 -7.95 1.67 39.01
C PRO A 232 -8.00 0.13 38.86
N GLY A 233 -7.06 -0.60 39.43
CA GLY A 233 -6.77 -2.01 39.25
C GLY A 233 -7.94 -2.96 38.95
N ARG A 234 -8.98 -3.05 39.85
CA ARG A 234 -10.14 -3.93 39.59
C ARG A 234 -10.97 -3.51 38.37
N LEU A 235 -11.10 -2.21 38.13
CA LEU A 235 -11.84 -1.69 36.99
C LEU A 235 -11.09 -1.91 35.69
N SER A 236 -9.77 -1.72 35.72
CA SER A 236 -8.86 -2.03 34.60
C SER A 236 -9.01 -3.49 34.19
N GLN A 237 -8.91 -4.43 35.13
CA GLN A 237 -9.05 -5.87 34.87
C GLN A 237 -10.44 -6.20 34.28
N THR A 238 -11.52 -5.71 34.89
CA THR A 238 -12.88 -5.98 34.38
C THR A 238 -13.11 -5.44 32.97
N VAL A 239 -12.56 -4.27 32.65
CA VAL A 239 -12.69 -3.66 31.32
C VAL A 239 -11.83 -4.41 30.31
N ALA A 240 -10.62 -4.80 30.69
CA ALA A 240 -9.71 -5.59 29.84
C ALA A 240 -10.30 -6.95 29.48
N GLU A 241 -10.78 -7.71 30.49
CA GLU A 241 -11.43 -9.01 30.26
C GLU A 241 -12.65 -8.90 29.32
N ARG A 242 -13.47 -7.86 29.48
CA ARG A 242 -14.63 -7.65 28.59
C ARG A 242 -14.28 -7.18 27.20
N ALA A 243 -13.12 -6.55 27.05
CA ALA A 243 -12.60 -6.09 25.77
C ALA A 243 -11.71 -7.11 25.06
N GLY A 244 -11.49 -8.30 25.67
CA GLY A 244 -10.67 -9.36 25.08
C GLY A 244 -9.16 -9.12 25.19
N TYR A 245 -8.70 -8.20 26.06
CA TYR A 245 -7.26 -7.97 26.24
C TYR A 245 -6.65 -8.95 27.25
N GLU A 246 -5.48 -9.48 26.95
CA GLU A 246 -4.70 -10.29 27.88
C GLU A 246 -4.25 -9.48 29.10
N LEU A 247 -4.52 -10.01 30.31
CA LEU A 247 -4.26 -9.31 31.58
C LEU A 247 -2.79 -9.15 31.89
N GLU A 248 -1.94 -10.10 31.48
CA GLU A 248 -0.49 -10.08 31.77
C GLU A 248 0.20 -8.89 31.10
N GLY A 249 -0.07 -8.66 29.82
CA GLY A 249 0.45 -7.50 29.09
C GLY A 249 -0.07 -6.16 29.58
N LEU A 250 -1.30 -6.11 30.13
CA LEU A 250 -1.88 -4.88 30.70
C LEU A 250 -1.36 -4.57 32.10
N ALA A 251 -0.92 -5.56 32.88
CA ALA A 251 -0.43 -5.36 34.25
C ALA A 251 0.89 -4.58 34.31
N ALA A 252 1.71 -4.68 33.26
CA ALA A 252 2.99 -3.95 33.16
C ALA A 252 2.82 -2.47 32.76
N GLY A 253 1.60 -2.04 32.38
CA GLY A 253 1.33 -0.67 31.99
C GLY A 253 2.00 -0.25 30.68
N PRO A 254 2.35 1.06 30.50
CA PRO A 254 2.96 1.56 29.25
C PRO A 254 4.28 0.88 28.86
N ASP A 255 5.02 0.32 29.82
CA ASP A 255 6.28 -0.41 29.58
C ASP A 255 6.06 -1.73 28.81
N SER A 256 4.80 -2.22 28.75
CA SER A 256 4.41 -3.38 27.93
C SER A 256 3.99 -3.01 26.50
N PHE A 257 4.18 -1.77 26.07
CA PHE A 257 3.83 -1.37 24.72
C PHE A 257 4.65 -2.16 23.68
N SER A 258 3.93 -2.89 22.82
CA SER A 258 4.48 -3.50 21.62
C SER A 258 3.96 -2.75 20.41
N TYR A 259 4.86 -2.34 19.52
CA TYR A 259 4.45 -1.62 18.33
C TYR A 259 3.63 -2.50 17.37
N TRP A 260 3.78 -3.83 17.46
CA TRP A 260 3.02 -4.82 16.68
C TRP A 260 1.55 -4.91 17.05
N ASP A 261 1.19 -4.71 18.32
CA ASP A 261 -0.17 -4.94 18.83
C ASP A 261 -1.23 -4.15 18.10
N ALA A 262 -0.89 -2.92 17.68
CA ALA A 262 -1.85 -2.06 16.98
C ALA A 262 -2.19 -2.54 15.57
N SER A 263 -1.42 -3.45 15.02
CA SER A 263 -1.68 -4.06 13.71
C SER A 263 -2.16 -5.51 13.79
N ARG A 264 -2.59 -5.95 14.99
CA ARG A 264 -3.06 -7.30 15.32
C ARG A 264 -4.28 -7.21 16.23
N VAL A 265 -5.36 -6.59 15.75
CA VAL A 265 -6.57 -6.28 16.54
C VAL A 265 -7.70 -7.26 16.25
N ILE A 266 -7.76 -7.80 15.03
CA ILE A 266 -8.85 -8.66 14.58
C ILE A 266 -8.48 -10.13 14.79
N GLU A 267 -9.36 -10.90 15.46
CA GLU A 267 -9.22 -12.33 15.64
C GLU A 267 -9.68 -13.12 14.39
N ASP A 268 -9.03 -14.25 14.13
CA ASP A 268 -9.40 -15.18 13.06
C ASP A 268 -9.21 -16.62 13.55
N THR A 269 -10.28 -17.41 13.52
CA THR A 269 -10.26 -18.81 13.96
C THR A 269 -9.87 -19.79 12.85
N ALA A 270 -9.81 -19.30 11.61
CA ALA A 270 -9.65 -20.14 10.40
C ALA A 270 -8.20 -20.16 9.85
N SER A 271 -7.19 -19.68 10.60
CA SER A 271 -5.82 -19.78 10.10
C SER A 271 -5.28 -21.20 10.24
N ASP A 272 -5.05 -21.85 9.09
CA ASP A 272 -4.36 -23.14 9.00
C ASP A 272 -2.83 -23.02 9.15
N PHE A 273 -2.34 -22.01 9.84
CA PHE A 273 -0.93 -21.94 10.23
C PHE A 273 -0.71 -23.03 11.29
N GLY A 274 -0.11 -24.14 10.91
CA GLY A 274 0.12 -25.31 11.72
C GLY A 274 0.99 -25.13 12.98
N THR A 275 1.20 -23.89 13.40
CA THR A 275 1.95 -23.50 14.61
C THR A 275 1.14 -22.65 15.58
N TYR A 276 -0.08 -22.23 15.23
CA TYR A 276 -0.93 -21.45 16.12
C TYR A 276 -2.08 -22.29 16.65
N GLU A 277 -2.30 -22.22 17.95
CA GLU A 277 -3.45 -22.83 18.61
C GLU A 277 -4.75 -22.27 17.99
N PRO A 278 -5.77 -23.08 17.75
CA PRO A 278 -7.06 -22.59 17.29
C PRO A 278 -7.60 -21.52 18.26
N GLY A 279 -7.87 -20.32 17.76
CA GLY A 279 -8.36 -19.17 18.54
C GLY A 279 -7.29 -18.13 18.90
N ALA A 280 -6.01 -18.34 18.51
CA ALA A 280 -4.92 -17.38 18.77
C ALA A 280 -4.41 -16.65 17.52
N ALA A 281 -4.94 -16.94 16.35
CA ALA A 281 -4.50 -16.29 15.12
C ALA A 281 -5.10 -14.88 14.99
N LEU A 282 -4.24 -13.88 14.91
CA LEU A 282 -4.62 -12.50 14.70
C LEU A 282 -4.42 -12.11 13.23
N VAL A 283 -5.41 -11.44 12.66
CA VAL A 283 -5.31 -10.91 11.30
C VAL A 283 -4.45 -9.66 11.29
N ILE A 284 -3.59 -9.53 10.29
CA ILE A 284 -2.83 -8.29 10.06
C ILE A 284 -3.80 -7.20 9.59
N ASP A 285 -3.92 -6.11 10.39
CA ASP A 285 -4.77 -4.94 10.12
C ASP A 285 -3.95 -3.65 10.11
N GLU A 286 -2.91 -3.62 9.30
CA GLU A 286 -1.96 -2.51 9.22
C GLU A 286 -2.58 -1.19 8.77
N PHE A 287 -2.00 -0.11 9.29
CA PHE A 287 -2.25 1.27 8.88
C PHE A 287 -0.92 1.94 8.44
N PRO A 288 -0.97 3.02 7.66
CA PRO A 288 0.23 3.57 7.01
C PRO A 288 1.39 3.82 7.96
N LEU A 289 1.19 4.49 9.10
CA LEU A 289 2.31 4.80 10.01
C LEU A 289 3.02 3.52 10.47
N PHE A 290 2.27 2.49 10.90
CA PHE A 290 2.84 1.20 11.29
C PHE A 290 3.69 0.61 10.17
N ALA A 291 3.09 0.45 8.98
CA ALA A 291 3.74 -0.17 7.84
C ALA A 291 5.03 0.56 7.40
N TRP A 292 5.01 1.91 7.42
CA TRP A 292 6.21 2.69 7.08
C TRP A 292 7.29 2.65 8.15
N LEU A 293 6.92 2.58 9.44
CA LEU A 293 7.88 2.39 10.54
C LEU A 293 8.52 1.01 10.50
N ASN A 294 7.77 -0.04 10.11
CA ASN A 294 8.31 -1.40 9.92
C ASN A 294 9.45 -1.44 8.89
N GLY A 295 9.41 -0.56 7.91
CA GLY A 295 10.54 -0.33 7.00
C GLY A 295 10.65 -1.32 5.85
N ASP A 296 9.55 -1.96 5.43
CA ASP A 296 9.49 -2.83 4.26
C ASP A 296 9.22 -2.03 2.98
N LEU A 297 9.89 -2.35 1.88
CA LEU A 297 9.46 -1.92 0.55
C LEU A 297 8.29 -2.79 0.04
N HIS A 298 7.30 -3.00 0.89
CA HIS A 298 6.21 -3.92 0.58
C HIS A 298 5.24 -3.33 -0.46
N ALA A 299 4.77 -4.18 -1.33
CA ALA A 299 3.97 -3.81 -2.50
C ALA A 299 2.70 -3.02 -2.18
N HIS A 300 1.96 -3.37 -1.09
CA HIS A 300 0.74 -2.66 -0.71
C HIS A 300 1.00 -1.22 -0.27
N MET A 301 2.19 -0.93 0.27
CA MET A 301 2.62 0.41 0.64
C MET A 301 3.05 1.22 -0.59
N MET A 302 3.89 0.65 -1.44
CA MET A 302 4.37 1.29 -2.67
C MET A 302 3.23 1.65 -3.63
N SER A 303 2.13 0.90 -3.60
CA SER A 303 0.95 1.12 -4.44
C SER A 303 0.07 2.31 -4.02
N THR A 304 0.20 2.81 -2.79
CA THR A 304 -0.70 3.83 -2.21
C THR A 304 -0.72 5.15 -2.97
N GLY A 305 0.44 5.61 -3.44
CA GLY A 305 0.55 6.81 -4.28
C GLY A 305 -0.20 6.69 -5.61
N PHE A 306 -0.22 5.50 -6.20
CA PHE A 306 -0.96 5.21 -7.44
C PHE A 306 -2.47 5.05 -7.20
N LEU A 307 -2.88 4.51 -6.06
CA LEU A 307 -4.28 4.50 -5.63
C LEU A 307 -4.82 5.93 -5.54
N LEU A 308 -4.05 6.85 -4.95
CA LEU A 308 -4.42 8.26 -4.88
C LEU A 308 -4.37 8.96 -6.25
N LEU A 309 -3.44 8.61 -7.12
CA LEU A 309 -3.43 9.10 -8.51
C LEU A 309 -4.70 8.66 -9.26
N ALA A 310 -5.12 7.40 -9.10
CA ALA A 310 -6.36 6.90 -9.67
C ALA A 310 -7.59 7.64 -9.11
N ALA A 311 -7.65 7.85 -7.79
CA ALA A 311 -8.71 8.64 -7.15
C ALA A 311 -8.73 10.10 -7.66
N ALA A 312 -7.55 10.70 -7.90
CA ALA A 312 -7.44 12.03 -8.47
C ALA A 312 -7.92 12.09 -9.93
N LEU A 313 -7.61 11.08 -10.76
CA LEU A 313 -8.13 10.96 -12.11
C LEU A 313 -9.66 10.82 -12.11
N CYS A 314 -10.19 10.02 -11.18
CA CYS A 314 -11.63 9.92 -10.93
C CYS A 314 -12.23 11.26 -10.50
N PHE A 315 -11.56 12.02 -9.63
CA PHE A 315 -12.02 13.34 -9.22
C PHE A 315 -11.93 14.36 -10.39
N SER A 316 -10.87 14.31 -11.20
CA SER A 316 -10.78 15.12 -12.42
C SER A 316 -11.93 14.82 -13.40
N TYR A 317 -12.31 13.54 -13.55
CA TYR A 317 -13.49 13.14 -14.32
C TYR A 317 -14.79 13.70 -13.69
N TYR A 318 -14.95 13.57 -12.37
CA TYR A 318 -16.11 14.07 -11.61
C TYR A 318 -16.34 15.57 -11.86
N GLN A 319 -15.26 16.35 -11.91
CA GLN A 319 -15.30 17.80 -12.20
C GLN A 319 -15.52 18.15 -13.68
N THR A 320 -15.35 17.18 -14.60
CA THR A 320 -15.36 17.46 -16.05
C THR A 320 -16.81 17.53 -16.57
N PRO A 321 -17.25 18.67 -17.17
CA PRO A 321 -18.58 18.84 -17.70
C PRO A 321 -18.92 17.81 -18.80
N ALA A 322 -20.23 17.58 -19.01
CA ALA A 322 -20.73 16.68 -20.07
C ALA A 322 -20.28 17.11 -21.47
N ALA A 323 -20.12 18.42 -21.73
CA ALA A 323 -19.66 18.96 -23.00
C ALA A 323 -18.23 18.54 -23.38
N GLU A 324 -17.37 18.27 -22.40
CA GLU A 324 -15.98 17.83 -22.60
C GLU A 324 -15.87 16.31 -22.74
N ARG A 325 -16.67 15.71 -23.60
CA ARG A 325 -16.75 14.25 -23.76
C ARG A 325 -15.38 13.59 -24.04
N GLN A 326 -14.57 14.18 -24.92
CA GLN A 326 -13.26 13.64 -25.30
C GLN A 326 -12.33 13.56 -24.08
N ARG A 327 -12.31 14.61 -23.25
CA ARG A 327 -11.54 14.63 -22.02
C ARG A 327 -12.01 13.53 -21.04
N ARG A 328 -13.31 13.38 -20.88
CA ARG A 328 -13.90 12.35 -20.01
C ARG A 328 -13.50 10.94 -20.48
N LEU A 329 -13.54 10.69 -21.79
CA LEU A 329 -13.08 9.42 -22.35
C LEU A 329 -11.58 9.20 -22.19
N ALA A 330 -10.75 10.24 -22.37
CA ALA A 330 -9.30 10.16 -22.19
C ALA A 330 -8.92 9.85 -20.73
N LEU A 331 -9.63 10.41 -19.75
CA LEU A 331 -9.40 10.09 -18.33
C LEU A 331 -9.78 8.65 -18.02
N LEU A 332 -10.97 8.17 -18.46
CA LEU A 332 -11.49 6.85 -18.12
C LEU A 332 -10.84 5.70 -18.91
N PHE A 333 -10.50 5.90 -20.17
CA PHE A 333 -10.02 4.84 -21.06
C PHE A 333 -8.57 5.03 -21.53
N GLY A 334 -7.93 6.13 -21.13
CA GLY A 334 -6.52 6.38 -21.37
C GLY A 334 -5.71 6.37 -20.06
N ALA A 335 -5.85 7.43 -19.26
CA ALA A 335 -5.01 7.63 -18.08
C ALA A 335 -5.28 6.60 -16.96
N LEU A 336 -6.56 6.38 -16.60
CA LEU A 336 -6.92 5.47 -15.51
C LEU A 336 -6.51 4.01 -15.77
N PRO A 337 -6.72 3.42 -16.97
CA PRO A 337 -6.23 2.07 -17.26
C PRO A 337 -4.70 1.93 -17.24
N ALA A 338 -3.97 2.97 -17.64
CA ALA A 338 -2.50 2.94 -17.55
C ALA A 338 -2.04 2.84 -16.08
N VAL A 339 -2.66 3.64 -15.18
CA VAL A 339 -2.42 3.52 -13.73
C VAL A 339 -2.89 2.17 -13.19
N ALA A 340 -4.03 1.64 -13.67
CA ALA A 340 -4.50 0.30 -13.29
C ALA A 340 -3.51 -0.80 -13.72
N GLY A 341 -2.87 -0.67 -14.88
CA GLY A 341 -1.83 -1.60 -15.31
C GLY A 341 -0.58 -1.56 -14.43
N ILE A 342 -0.12 -0.37 -14.02
CA ILE A 342 0.96 -0.22 -13.03
C ILE A 342 0.54 -0.87 -11.71
N MET A 343 -0.69 -0.61 -11.26
CA MET A 343 -1.24 -1.18 -10.03
C MET A 343 -1.25 -2.71 -10.05
N ALA A 344 -1.64 -3.32 -11.18
CA ALA A 344 -1.68 -4.78 -11.33
C ALA A 344 -0.33 -5.45 -11.10
N VAL A 345 0.77 -4.81 -11.55
CA VAL A 345 2.14 -5.34 -11.40
C VAL A 345 2.77 -4.91 -10.06
N THR A 346 2.29 -3.82 -9.45
CA THR A 346 2.81 -3.31 -8.17
C THR A 346 2.12 -3.96 -6.97
N ASN A 347 0.79 -4.08 -7.03
CA ASN A 347 -0.02 -4.70 -6.01
C ASN A 347 -1.34 -5.20 -6.62
N THR A 348 -1.36 -6.44 -7.02
CA THR A 348 -2.51 -7.07 -7.70
C THR A 348 -3.80 -6.97 -6.86
N TRP A 349 -3.69 -6.96 -5.53
CA TRP A 349 -4.83 -6.82 -4.62
C TRP A 349 -5.58 -5.47 -4.75
N SER A 350 -4.87 -4.42 -5.16
CA SER A 350 -5.48 -3.10 -5.37
C SER A 350 -6.01 -2.92 -6.80
N PHE A 351 -5.73 -3.83 -7.72
CA PHE A 351 -6.18 -3.72 -9.10
C PHE A 351 -7.73 -3.67 -9.25
N PRO A 352 -8.53 -4.52 -8.56
CA PRO A 352 -9.99 -4.43 -8.61
C PRO A 352 -10.55 -3.09 -8.13
N SER A 353 -9.87 -2.43 -7.19
CA SER A 353 -10.28 -1.13 -6.66
C SER A 353 -10.25 -0.01 -7.71
N MET A 354 -9.45 -0.16 -8.77
CA MET A 354 -9.44 0.76 -9.91
C MET A 354 -10.81 0.75 -10.63
N GLY A 355 -11.37 -0.43 -10.82
CA GLY A 355 -12.73 -0.60 -11.35
C GLY A 355 -13.79 -0.07 -10.39
N GLY A 356 -13.66 -0.36 -9.08
CA GLY A 356 -14.57 0.13 -8.04
C GLY A 356 -14.63 1.66 -7.97
N LEU A 357 -13.48 2.34 -8.00
CA LEU A 357 -13.41 3.80 -8.04
C LEU A 357 -14.04 4.37 -9.31
N ALA A 358 -13.82 3.75 -10.47
CA ALA A 358 -14.44 4.15 -11.73
C ALA A 358 -15.96 3.98 -11.68
N LEU A 359 -16.45 2.83 -11.20
CA LEU A 359 -17.88 2.54 -10.98
C LEU A 359 -18.55 3.64 -10.15
N LEU A 360 -18.04 3.86 -8.94
CA LEU A 360 -18.61 4.83 -8.01
C LEU A 360 -18.57 6.25 -8.59
N THR A 361 -17.43 6.63 -9.18
CA THR A 361 -17.26 7.97 -9.77
C THR A 361 -18.21 8.23 -10.92
N VAL A 362 -18.33 7.31 -11.87
CA VAL A 362 -19.24 7.46 -13.03
C VAL A 362 -20.69 7.49 -12.59
N THR A 363 -21.04 6.68 -11.59
CA THR A 363 -22.40 6.63 -11.05
C THR A 363 -22.77 7.92 -10.32
N VAL A 364 -21.85 8.47 -9.50
CA VAL A 364 -22.10 9.63 -8.63
C VAL A 364 -21.86 10.97 -9.36
N ALA A 365 -20.97 11.01 -10.38
CA ALA A 365 -20.58 12.25 -11.06
C ALA A 365 -21.78 13.12 -11.48
N PRO A 366 -21.61 14.48 -11.46
CA PRO A 366 -22.65 15.42 -11.87
C PRO A 366 -23.10 15.20 -13.31
N ALA A 367 -22.13 14.99 -14.22
CA ALA A 367 -22.40 14.78 -15.62
C ALA A 367 -23.08 13.43 -15.84
N ASP A 368 -24.16 13.42 -16.64
CA ASP A 368 -24.87 12.19 -16.98
C ASP A 368 -23.96 11.24 -17.77
N PRO A 369 -23.76 9.98 -17.32
CA PRO A 369 -22.86 9.06 -18.00
C PRO A 369 -23.33 8.68 -19.42
N THR A 370 -24.62 8.78 -19.74
CA THR A 370 -25.12 8.55 -21.11
C THR A 370 -24.51 9.50 -22.13
N THR A 371 -23.97 10.65 -21.68
CA THR A 371 -23.24 11.61 -22.53
C THR A 371 -21.86 11.13 -22.98
N LEU A 372 -21.36 10.01 -22.44
CA LEU A 372 -20.17 9.32 -22.95
C LEU A 372 -20.45 8.58 -24.26
N LEU A 373 -21.69 8.23 -24.53
CA LEU A 373 -22.11 7.51 -25.72
C LEU A 373 -22.37 8.49 -26.92
N PRO A 374 -22.38 7.96 -28.15
CA PRO A 374 -22.91 8.71 -29.27
C PRO A 374 -24.33 9.21 -28.97
N GLU A 375 -24.67 10.40 -29.45
CA GLU A 375 -25.89 11.10 -29.06
C GLU A 375 -27.18 10.27 -29.27
N HIS A 376 -27.28 9.58 -30.41
CA HIS A 376 -28.45 8.74 -30.75
C HIS A 376 -28.62 7.53 -29.82
N VAL A 377 -27.53 7.01 -29.23
CA VAL A 377 -27.58 5.91 -28.22
C VAL A 377 -27.88 6.50 -26.84
N GLY A 378 -27.17 7.59 -26.48
CA GLY A 378 -27.33 8.24 -25.18
C GLY A 378 -28.76 8.74 -24.95
N GLN A 379 -29.43 9.29 -25.99
CA GLN A 379 -30.83 9.74 -25.89
C GLN A 379 -31.79 8.58 -25.54
N ARG A 380 -31.60 7.38 -26.13
CA ARG A 380 -32.43 6.21 -25.85
C ARG A 380 -32.31 5.71 -24.41
N LEU A 381 -31.18 5.94 -23.75
CA LEU A 381 -30.89 5.53 -22.39
C LEU A 381 -31.22 6.59 -21.34
N ARG A 382 -31.67 7.77 -21.72
CA ARG A 382 -32.11 8.84 -20.80
C ARG A 382 -33.49 8.51 -20.24
N LEU A 383 -33.49 7.67 -19.22
CA LEU A 383 -34.67 7.30 -18.44
C LEU A 383 -34.90 8.32 -17.31
N SER A 384 -36.07 8.26 -16.67
CA SER A 384 -36.45 9.03 -15.47
C SER A 384 -36.61 8.10 -14.26
N GLY A 385 -36.64 8.66 -13.07
CA GLY A 385 -36.88 7.95 -11.84
C GLY A 385 -35.85 6.82 -11.58
N PRO A 386 -36.27 5.70 -11.01
CA PRO A 386 -35.38 4.56 -10.68
C PRO A 386 -34.64 3.98 -11.89
N GLY A 387 -35.25 4.04 -13.09
CA GLY A 387 -34.60 3.59 -14.33
C GLY A 387 -33.34 4.39 -14.66
N ARG A 388 -33.31 5.69 -14.32
CA ARG A 388 -32.13 6.54 -14.52
C ARG A 388 -30.98 6.09 -13.62
N GLU A 389 -31.26 5.75 -12.36
CA GLU A 389 -30.24 5.25 -11.44
C GLU A 389 -29.70 3.89 -11.90
N GLY A 390 -30.58 2.99 -12.37
CA GLY A 390 -30.16 1.72 -12.98
C GLY A 390 -29.24 1.90 -14.19
N VAL A 391 -29.54 2.86 -15.09
CA VAL A 391 -28.68 3.18 -16.23
C VAL A 391 -27.33 3.72 -15.76
N ARG A 392 -27.27 4.58 -14.73
CA ARG A 392 -26.02 5.13 -14.21
C ARG A 392 -25.13 4.05 -13.62
N VAL A 393 -25.70 3.15 -12.81
CA VAL A 393 -24.96 2.00 -12.26
C VAL A 393 -24.49 1.06 -13.36
N GLY A 394 -25.35 0.73 -14.34
CA GLY A 394 -24.99 -0.09 -15.50
C GLY A 394 -23.87 0.50 -16.34
N MET A 395 -23.91 1.82 -16.59
CA MET A 395 -22.82 2.54 -17.26
C MET A 395 -21.54 2.55 -16.41
N GLY A 396 -21.67 2.73 -15.10
CA GLY A 396 -20.55 2.63 -14.17
C GLY A 396 -19.88 1.25 -14.20
N LEU A 397 -20.67 0.17 -14.19
CA LEU A 397 -20.16 -1.21 -14.32
C LEU A 397 -19.47 -1.43 -15.68
N ALA A 398 -20.05 -0.94 -16.78
CA ALA A 398 -19.45 -1.06 -18.09
C ALA A 398 -18.10 -0.32 -18.18
N VAL A 399 -18.00 0.88 -17.59
CA VAL A 399 -16.74 1.64 -17.51
C VAL A 399 -15.74 0.94 -16.62
N ALA A 400 -16.16 0.43 -15.46
CA ALA A 400 -15.31 -0.34 -14.56
C ALA A 400 -14.70 -1.55 -15.26
N GLY A 401 -15.52 -2.34 -15.94
CA GLY A 401 -15.07 -3.47 -16.76
C GLY A 401 -14.08 -3.03 -17.85
N GLY A 402 -14.36 -1.93 -18.54
CA GLY A 402 -13.46 -1.36 -19.55
C GLY A 402 -12.10 -0.92 -18.98
N VAL A 403 -12.10 -0.27 -17.80
CA VAL A 403 -10.86 0.13 -17.10
C VAL A 403 -10.04 -1.08 -16.73
N LEU A 404 -10.66 -2.13 -16.15
CA LEU A 404 -9.96 -3.35 -15.76
C LEU A 404 -9.41 -4.10 -16.97
N VAL A 405 -10.20 -4.28 -18.03
CA VAL A 405 -9.74 -4.96 -19.26
C VAL A 405 -8.56 -4.21 -19.89
N LEU A 406 -8.64 -2.88 -20.01
CA LEU A 406 -7.53 -2.08 -20.53
C LEU A 406 -6.31 -2.10 -19.58
N GLY A 407 -6.53 -2.11 -18.25
CA GLY A 407 -5.48 -2.27 -17.27
C GLY A 407 -4.76 -3.62 -17.41
N LEU A 408 -5.52 -4.71 -17.63
CA LEU A 408 -4.94 -6.03 -17.95
C LEU A 408 -4.10 -6.01 -19.23
N LEU A 409 -4.54 -5.27 -20.27
CA LEU A 409 -3.74 -5.12 -21.49
C LEU A 409 -2.44 -4.35 -21.24
N TRP A 410 -2.45 -3.29 -20.42
CA TRP A 410 -1.25 -2.56 -20.03
C TRP A 410 -0.26 -3.41 -19.22
N SER A 411 -0.75 -4.37 -18.45
CA SER A 411 0.05 -5.29 -17.61
C SER A 411 0.18 -6.70 -18.21
N LEU A 412 -0.28 -6.89 -19.45
CA LEU A 412 -0.37 -8.22 -20.07
C LEU A 412 0.88 -9.10 -19.93
N PRO A 413 2.11 -8.58 -20.10
CA PRO A 413 3.30 -9.41 -19.95
C PRO A 413 3.49 -10.00 -18.54
N PHE A 414 2.94 -9.38 -17.50
CA PHE A 414 2.95 -9.92 -16.14
C PHE A 414 2.00 -11.12 -16.04
N TRP A 415 0.81 -11.03 -16.60
CA TRP A 415 -0.21 -12.09 -16.55
C TRP A 415 0.10 -13.31 -17.43
N LEU A 416 0.99 -13.16 -18.40
CA LEU A 416 1.49 -14.28 -19.23
C LEU A 416 2.61 -15.07 -18.54
N GLY A 417 3.12 -14.59 -17.41
CA GLY A 417 4.06 -15.29 -16.55
C GLY A 417 3.39 -16.36 -15.68
N PRO A 418 4.14 -17.02 -14.80
CA PRO A 418 3.59 -18.02 -13.90
C PRO A 418 2.57 -17.35 -12.95
N ALA A 419 1.28 -17.59 -13.18
CA ALA A 419 0.21 -17.14 -12.32
C ALA A 419 -0.17 -18.24 -11.35
N SER A 420 -0.13 -17.98 -10.05
CA SER A 420 -0.69 -18.87 -9.04
C SER A 420 -2.22 -18.85 -9.11
N GLY A 421 -2.84 -20.00 -9.26
CA GLY A 421 -4.30 -20.17 -9.22
C GLY A 421 -4.82 -20.00 -7.79
N ARG A 422 -5.12 -18.76 -7.38
CA ARG A 422 -5.73 -18.49 -6.07
C ARG A 422 -7.21 -18.76 -6.08
N GLN A 423 -7.73 -19.34 -5.00
CA GLN A 423 -9.15 -19.65 -4.85
C GLN A 423 -9.88 -18.52 -4.12
N ILE A 424 -11.03 -18.11 -4.65
CA ILE A 424 -11.95 -17.20 -3.96
C ILE A 424 -12.83 -18.03 -3.03
N ALA A 425 -12.90 -17.64 -1.77
CA ALA A 425 -13.78 -18.19 -0.76
C ALA A 425 -14.78 -17.14 -0.26
N VAL A 426 -15.85 -17.58 0.36
CA VAL A 426 -16.93 -16.72 0.83
C VAL A 426 -17.25 -17.00 2.30
N LEU A 427 -17.76 -15.97 2.99
CA LEU A 427 -18.24 -16.05 4.35
C LEU A 427 -17.13 -16.46 5.35
N PRO A 428 -16.06 -15.65 5.47
CA PRO A 428 -15.06 -15.83 6.52
C PRO A 428 -15.67 -15.59 7.90
N ASP A 429 -14.88 -15.79 8.94
CA ASP A 429 -15.21 -15.33 10.30
C ASP A 429 -15.55 -13.84 10.29
N ARG A 430 -16.47 -13.43 11.15
CA ARG A 430 -16.99 -12.08 11.20
C ARG A 430 -16.17 -11.21 12.17
N THR A 431 -15.87 -9.99 11.75
CA THR A 431 -15.24 -9.01 12.63
C THR A 431 -16.27 -8.45 13.61
N SER A 432 -15.93 -8.43 14.89
CA SER A 432 -16.80 -7.90 15.94
C SER A 432 -16.95 -6.38 15.85
N LEU A 433 -17.98 -5.82 16.50
CA LEU A 433 -18.18 -4.37 16.53
C LEU A 433 -17.02 -3.63 17.21
N LEU A 434 -16.43 -4.20 18.25
CA LEU A 434 -15.34 -3.57 18.99
C LEU A 434 -14.07 -3.53 18.17
N GLU A 435 -13.73 -4.62 17.48
CA GLU A 435 -12.61 -4.69 16.54
C GLU A 435 -12.79 -3.68 15.39
N LEU A 436 -13.98 -3.66 14.77
CA LEU A 436 -14.28 -2.68 13.72
C LEU A 436 -14.14 -1.23 14.19
N LEU A 437 -14.55 -0.93 15.42
CA LEU A 437 -14.40 0.40 15.99
C LEU A 437 -12.96 0.68 16.40
N ALA A 438 -12.22 -0.30 16.88
CA ALA A 438 -10.80 -0.14 17.18
C ALA A 438 -10.00 0.16 15.91
N VAL A 439 -10.24 -0.57 14.82
CA VAL A 439 -9.52 -0.38 13.56
C VAL A 439 -10.02 0.84 12.79
N HIS A 440 -11.32 1.02 12.64
CA HIS A 440 -11.91 2.01 11.73
C HIS A 440 -12.59 3.21 12.43
N GLY A 441 -12.68 3.20 13.76
CA GLY A 441 -13.43 4.22 14.52
C GLY A 441 -12.92 5.65 14.32
N LEU A 442 -11.61 5.80 14.04
CA LEU A 442 -11.00 7.08 13.67
C LEU A 442 -11.73 7.78 12.52
N PHE A 443 -12.23 7.03 11.54
CA PHE A 443 -12.91 7.53 10.35
C PHE A 443 -14.43 7.44 10.45
N VAL A 444 -14.93 6.33 10.97
CA VAL A 444 -16.38 6.07 11.07
C VAL A 444 -17.07 7.14 11.92
N ALA A 445 -16.49 7.52 13.07
CA ALA A 445 -17.08 8.51 13.95
C ALA A 445 -17.25 9.89 13.30
N PRO A 446 -16.23 10.53 12.68
CA PRO A 446 -16.44 11.80 11.99
C PRO A 446 -17.35 11.69 10.76
N PHE A 447 -17.36 10.55 10.03
CA PHE A 447 -18.27 10.38 8.90
C PHE A 447 -19.73 10.27 9.34
N TRP A 448 -20.02 9.52 10.40
CA TRP A 448 -21.36 9.49 10.99
C TRP A 448 -21.80 10.86 11.45
N LEU A 449 -20.92 11.59 12.15
CA LEU A 449 -21.23 12.95 12.64
C LEU A 449 -21.51 13.92 11.48
N TYR A 450 -20.72 13.80 10.40
CA TYR A 450 -20.90 14.59 9.18
C TYR A 450 -22.22 14.31 8.49
N LEU A 451 -22.57 13.05 8.24
CA LEU A 451 -23.84 12.67 7.62
C LEU A 451 -25.05 13.01 8.51
N TYR A 452 -24.91 12.85 9.83
CA TYR A 452 -25.91 13.31 10.78
C TYR A 452 -26.16 14.83 10.67
N ALA A 453 -25.08 15.62 10.63
CA ALA A 453 -25.18 17.06 10.48
C ALA A 453 -25.82 17.47 9.12
N GLN A 454 -25.51 16.78 8.03
CA GLN A 454 -26.14 16.98 6.73
C GLN A 454 -27.63 16.60 6.76
N THR A 455 -27.99 15.49 7.40
CA THR A 455 -29.39 15.09 7.61
C THR A 455 -30.17 16.16 8.37
N GLY A 456 -29.56 16.70 9.45
CA GLY A 456 -30.19 17.78 10.22
C GLY A 456 -30.42 19.06 9.41
N ARG A 457 -29.60 19.37 8.43
CA ARG A 457 -29.76 20.47 7.47
C ARG A 457 -30.86 20.19 6.43
N ALA A 458 -30.96 18.96 5.96
CA ALA A 458 -31.88 18.56 4.92
C ALA A 458 -33.32 18.37 5.41
N VAL A 459 -33.51 17.67 6.53
CA VAL A 459 -34.85 17.24 7.01
C VAL A 459 -35.21 17.72 8.42
N GLY A 460 -34.36 18.56 9.01
CA GLY A 460 -34.57 19.10 10.36
C GLY A 460 -33.99 18.20 11.47
N ARG A 461 -33.85 18.80 12.67
CA ARG A 461 -33.13 18.17 13.80
C ARG A 461 -33.82 16.95 14.39
N ASP A 462 -35.14 17.01 14.52
CA ASP A 462 -35.88 15.93 15.16
C ASP A 462 -35.92 14.69 14.29
N THR A 463 -36.08 14.85 12.98
CA THR A 463 -35.94 13.75 12.02
C THR A 463 -34.51 13.21 12.01
N ALA A 464 -33.50 14.08 12.06
CA ALA A 464 -32.10 13.63 12.10
C ALA A 464 -31.81 12.84 13.39
N ARG A 465 -32.38 13.22 14.55
CA ARG A 465 -32.27 12.44 15.79
C ARG A 465 -32.85 11.04 15.64
N VAL A 466 -34.06 10.95 15.05
CA VAL A 466 -34.72 9.66 14.82
C VAL A 466 -33.88 8.79 13.88
N VAL A 467 -33.39 9.36 12.77
CA VAL A 467 -32.51 8.65 11.83
C VAL A 467 -31.21 8.21 12.51
N GLY A 468 -30.58 9.09 13.31
CA GLY A 468 -29.36 8.76 14.04
C GLY A 468 -29.57 7.65 15.07
N LEU A 469 -30.68 7.71 15.87
CA LEU A 469 -31.02 6.66 16.81
C LEU A 469 -31.34 5.34 16.12
N ALA A 470 -32.05 5.38 14.98
CA ALA A 470 -32.31 4.20 14.18
C ALA A 470 -31.02 3.56 13.64
N ALA A 471 -30.06 4.40 13.16
CA ALA A 471 -28.77 3.92 12.69
C ALA A 471 -27.94 3.25 13.82
N VAL A 472 -27.89 3.87 15.01
CA VAL A 472 -27.23 3.27 16.20
C VAL A 472 -27.94 1.98 16.63
N GLY A 473 -29.28 1.98 16.66
CA GLY A 473 -30.06 0.78 16.98
C GLY A 473 -29.85 -0.35 15.99
N THR A 474 -29.73 -0.03 14.69
CA THR A 474 -29.41 -1.01 13.64
C THR A 474 -28.00 -1.57 13.82
N ALA A 475 -27.00 -0.73 14.13
CA ALA A 475 -25.65 -1.19 14.38
C ALA A 475 -25.57 -2.10 15.62
N ALA A 476 -26.24 -1.72 16.71
CA ALA A 476 -26.31 -2.55 17.92
C ALA A 476 -27.02 -3.89 17.68
N LEU A 477 -28.14 -3.90 16.96
CA LEU A 477 -28.85 -5.12 16.59
C LEU A 477 -28.00 -6.02 15.68
N ALA A 478 -27.35 -5.44 14.67
CA ALA A 478 -26.48 -6.16 13.76
C ALA A 478 -25.28 -6.80 14.49
N ALA A 479 -24.73 -6.12 15.50
CA ALA A 479 -23.68 -6.67 16.34
C ALA A 479 -24.15 -7.91 17.14
N THR A 480 -25.42 -7.93 17.61
CA THR A 480 -25.97 -9.11 18.30
C THR A 480 -26.32 -10.26 17.35
N LEU A 481 -26.39 -10.00 16.05
CA LEU A 481 -26.66 -10.98 14.99
C LEU A 481 -25.40 -11.41 14.24
N ASP A 482 -24.23 -11.05 14.76
CA ASP A 482 -22.92 -11.35 14.17
C ASP A 482 -22.74 -10.82 12.73
N VAL A 483 -23.28 -9.63 12.47
CA VAL A 483 -23.15 -8.89 11.20
C VAL A 483 -22.84 -7.42 11.46
N ALA A 484 -21.95 -7.16 12.42
CA ALA A 484 -21.61 -5.83 12.93
C ALA A 484 -21.17 -4.85 11.82
N ALA A 485 -20.39 -5.31 10.87
CA ALA A 485 -19.92 -4.49 9.73
C ALA A 485 -21.09 -3.95 8.90
N VAL A 486 -22.12 -4.79 8.63
CA VAL A 486 -23.32 -4.34 7.90
C VAL A 486 -24.06 -3.26 8.70
N GLY A 487 -24.27 -3.46 9.99
CA GLY A 487 -24.96 -2.48 10.85
C GLY A 487 -24.21 -1.15 10.95
N LEU A 488 -22.88 -1.20 11.06
CA LEU A 488 -22.02 -0.03 11.18
C LEU A 488 -21.92 0.75 9.86
N LEU A 489 -21.79 0.07 8.72
CA LEU A 489 -21.43 0.70 7.45
C LEU A 489 -22.61 0.95 6.52
N ALA A 490 -23.73 0.20 6.64
CA ALA A 490 -24.91 0.44 5.81
C ALA A 490 -25.46 1.87 5.95
N PRO A 491 -25.56 2.48 7.15
CA PRO A 491 -25.96 3.87 7.27
C PRO A 491 -25.01 4.85 6.57
N LEU A 492 -23.70 4.59 6.59
CA LEU A 492 -22.70 5.39 5.84
C LEU A 492 -22.91 5.25 4.33
N LEU A 493 -23.08 4.04 3.82
CA LEU A 493 -23.31 3.77 2.41
C LEU A 493 -24.60 4.42 1.92
N VAL A 494 -25.70 4.20 2.63
CA VAL A 494 -27.01 4.78 2.27
C VAL A 494 -26.98 6.29 2.36
N GLY A 495 -26.46 6.86 3.46
CA GLY A 495 -26.39 8.31 3.67
C GLY A 495 -25.49 8.99 2.63
N ALA A 496 -24.29 8.50 2.41
CA ALA A 496 -23.37 9.05 1.43
C ALA A 496 -23.94 8.97 0.01
N TRP A 497 -24.56 7.83 -0.36
CA TRP A 497 -25.21 7.66 -1.65
C TRP A 497 -26.38 8.62 -1.85
N LEU A 498 -27.31 8.70 -0.88
CA LEU A 498 -28.47 9.59 -0.97
C LEU A 498 -28.05 11.05 -1.11
N PHE A 499 -27.09 11.54 -0.30
CA PHE A 499 -26.63 12.91 -0.39
C PHE A 499 -25.85 13.20 -1.67
N ALA A 500 -25.04 12.27 -2.16
CA ALA A 500 -24.32 12.41 -3.41
C ALA A 500 -25.27 12.44 -4.64
N ARG A 501 -26.45 11.79 -4.53
CA ARG A 501 -27.45 11.70 -5.60
C ARG A 501 -28.64 12.65 -5.42
N SER A 502 -28.75 13.34 -4.28
CA SER A 502 -29.91 14.18 -3.95
C SER A 502 -30.33 15.19 -5.03
N PRO A 503 -29.45 15.90 -5.75
CA PRO A 503 -29.87 16.83 -6.80
C PRO A 503 -30.63 16.19 -7.97
N THR A 504 -30.55 14.86 -8.10
CA THR A 504 -31.22 14.10 -9.16
C THR A 504 -32.45 13.36 -8.68
N LEU A 505 -32.53 13.06 -7.40
CA LEU A 505 -33.71 12.50 -6.73
C LEU A 505 -34.82 13.53 -6.57
N ASP A 506 -34.49 14.81 -6.49
CA ASP A 506 -35.42 15.94 -6.25
C ASP A 506 -36.56 16.08 -7.28
N ARG A 507 -36.41 15.47 -8.47
CA ARG A 507 -37.49 15.45 -9.49
C ARG A 507 -38.47 14.29 -9.34
N THR A 508 -38.26 13.38 -8.39
CA THR A 508 -39.05 12.15 -8.24
C THR A 508 -39.66 11.97 -6.84
N VAL A 509 -39.21 12.75 -5.87
CA VAL A 509 -39.74 12.72 -4.50
C VAL A 509 -40.10 14.13 -4.09
N ASP A 510 -41.35 14.53 -4.24
CA ASP A 510 -41.92 15.80 -3.77
C ASP A 510 -41.85 15.98 -2.23
N ALA A 511 -41.08 15.14 -1.56
CA ALA A 511 -41.09 15.00 -0.09
C ALA A 511 -39.99 15.78 0.64
N VAL A 512 -38.99 16.39 -0.05
CA VAL A 512 -37.89 17.12 0.60
C VAL A 512 -37.65 18.48 -0.07
N PRO A 513 -38.46 19.51 0.22
CA PRO A 513 -38.39 20.85 -0.40
C PRO A 513 -37.06 21.59 -0.20
N ALA A 514 -36.30 21.25 0.87
CA ALA A 514 -35.07 21.97 1.24
C ALA A 514 -33.85 21.71 0.34
N LEU A 515 -33.95 20.79 -0.62
CA LEU A 515 -32.89 20.46 -1.57
C LEU A 515 -33.11 21.07 -2.96
N ALA A 516 -34.24 21.74 -3.18
CA ALA A 516 -34.70 22.25 -4.47
C ALA A 516 -34.11 23.62 -4.90
N ASP A 517 -33.64 24.42 -3.94
CA ASP A 517 -33.02 25.72 -4.24
C ASP A 517 -31.56 25.48 -4.60
N GLY A 518 -31.15 25.74 -5.85
CA GLY A 518 -29.85 25.61 -6.49
C GLY A 518 -28.59 25.95 -5.66
N GLY A 519 -28.63 25.62 -4.39
CA GLY A 519 -27.58 25.75 -3.38
C GLY A 519 -26.54 24.64 -3.44
N ASP A 520 -25.46 24.84 -2.73
CA ASP A 520 -24.31 23.92 -2.56
C ASP A 520 -24.77 22.48 -2.33
N ARG A 521 -24.22 21.54 -3.12
CA ARG A 521 -24.44 20.12 -2.89
C ARG A 521 -24.10 19.75 -1.44
N PRO A 522 -24.91 18.93 -0.78
CA PRO A 522 -24.68 18.58 0.63
C PRO A 522 -23.35 17.84 0.83
N VAL A 523 -22.93 17.03 -0.17
CA VAL A 523 -21.65 16.31 -0.17
C VAL A 523 -20.96 16.45 -1.52
N GLY A 524 -19.63 16.31 -1.56
CA GLY A 524 -18.79 16.32 -2.77
C GLY A 524 -18.15 14.95 -3.03
N PHE A 525 -16.95 14.96 -3.60
CA PHE A 525 -16.21 13.74 -3.93
C PHE A 525 -15.78 12.93 -2.69
N GLU A 526 -15.72 13.53 -1.50
CA GLU A 526 -15.51 12.80 -0.26
C GLU A 526 -16.53 11.68 -0.05
N ALA A 527 -17.75 11.84 -0.56
CA ALA A 527 -18.77 10.78 -0.49
C ALA A 527 -18.36 9.54 -1.34
N VAL A 528 -17.71 9.75 -2.49
CA VAL A 528 -17.19 8.64 -3.31
C VAL A 528 -16.13 7.86 -2.54
N LEU A 529 -15.23 8.56 -1.84
CA LEU A 529 -14.17 7.93 -1.05
C LEU A 529 -14.74 7.20 0.18
N ILE A 530 -15.74 7.78 0.84
CA ILE A 530 -16.46 7.11 1.96
C ILE A 530 -17.12 5.83 1.47
N LEU A 531 -17.85 5.89 0.32
CA LEU A 531 -18.49 4.73 -0.30
C LEU A 531 -17.47 3.65 -0.70
N ALA A 532 -16.33 4.06 -1.26
CA ALA A 532 -15.28 3.13 -1.69
C ALA A 532 -14.70 2.35 -0.49
N GLY A 533 -14.30 3.05 0.58
CA GLY A 533 -13.76 2.40 1.77
C GLY A 533 -14.81 1.53 2.48
N ALA A 534 -16.05 2.02 2.66
CA ALA A 534 -17.12 1.23 3.29
C ALA A 534 -17.46 -0.03 2.46
N GLY A 535 -17.43 0.08 1.13
CA GLY A 535 -17.61 -1.05 0.24
C GLY A 535 -16.49 -2.08 0.35
N LEU A 536 -15.24 -1.63 0.49
CA LEU A 536 -14.09 -2.51 0.67
C LEU A 536 -14.14 -3.24 2.02
N VAL A 537 -14.44 -2.55 3.13
CA VAL A 537 -14.61 -3.20 4.44
C VAL A 537 -15.71 -4.26 4.39
N LEU A 538 -16.88 -3.94 3.79
CA LEU A 538 -17.94 -4.93 3.64
C LEU A 538 -17.52 -6.11 2.73
N LEU A 539 -16.74 -5.83 1.68
CA LEU A 539 -16.31 -6.90 0.76
C LEU A 539 -15.52 -7.99 1.49
N VAL A 540 -14.55 -7.60 2.34
CA VAL A 540 -13.73 -8.57 3.11
C VAL A 540 -14.53 -9.37 4.13
N GLU A 541 -15.68 -8.88 4.59
CA GLU A 541 -16.57 -9.59 5.47
C GLU A 541 -17.38 -10.69 4.76
N PHE A 542 -17.42 -10.71 3.41
CA PHE A 542 -18.19 -11.66 2.63
C PHE A 542 -17.35 -12.49 1.67
N VAL A 543 -16.22 -11.95 1.22
CA VAL A 543 -15.38 -12.57 0.18
C VAL A 543 -13.92 -12.43 0.55
N PHE A 544 -13.16 -13.50 0.45
CA PHE A 544 -11.72 -13.50 0.66
C PHE A 544 -11.01 -14.45 -0.32
N VAL A 545 -9.72 -14.22 -0.51
CA VAL A 545 -8.86 -15.15 -1.23
C VAL A 545 -8.31 -16.13 -0.23
N ARG A 546 -8.59 -17.43 -0.45
CA ARG A 546 -8.14 -18.50 0.43
C ARG A 546 -6.65 -18.72 0.20
N GLU A 547 -5.90 -18.57 1.27
CA GLU A 547 -4.48 -18.89 1.38
C GLU A 547 -4.24 -19.69 2.66
N ASN A 548 -3.05 -20.22 2.88
CA ASN A 548 -2.72 -21.01 4.08
C ASN A 548 -2.90 -20.20 5.40
N ILE A 549 -3.00 -18.87 5.29
CA ILE A 549 -3.21 -17.94 6.40
C ILE A 549 -4.65 -17.39 6.46
N GLY A 550 -5.62 -18.14 5.98
CA GLY A 550 -7.04 -17.76 6.02
C GLY A 550 -7.32 -16.48 5.24
N ARG A 551 -8.05 -15.53 5.86
CA ARG A 551 -8.38 -14.21 5.26
C ARG A 551 -7.32 -13.12 5.49
N MET A 552 -6.23 -13.41 6.17
CA MET A 552 -5.24 -12.42 6.61
C MET A 552 -4.79 -11.48 5.48
N ASN A 553 -4.31 -12.03 4.35
CA ASN A 553 -3.86 -11.23 3.21
C ASN A 553 -4.97 -10.38 2.59
N THR A 554 -6.22 -10.85 2.61
CA THR A 554 -7.36 -10.09 2.07
C THR A 554 -7.66 -8.87 2.94
N VAL A 555 -7.71 -9.04 4.27
CA VAL A 555 -7.91 -7.94 5.22
C VAL A 555 -6.74 -6.96 5.13
N PHE A 556 -5.54 -7.44 5.33
CA PHE A 556 -4.30 -6.69 5.34
C PHE A 556 -4.16 -5.74 4.13
N LYS A 557 -4.21 -6.32 2.93
CA LYS A 557 -3.99 -5.55 1.69
C LYS A 557 -5.20 -4.68 1.29
N THR A 558 -6.39 -4.98 1.81
CA THR A 558 -7.60 -4.18 1.57
C THR A 558 -7.73 -3.04 2.57
N TYR A 559 -7.45 -3.26 3.86
CA TYR A 559 -7.59 -2.22 4.89
C TYR A 559 -6.60 -1.08 4.73
N MET A 560 -5.41 -1.32 4.19
CA MET A 560 -4.49 -0.25 3.77
C MET A 560 -5.16 0.69 2.74
N GLN A 561 -5.89 0.14 1.77
CA GLN A 561 -6.62 0.95 0.77
C GLN A 561 -7.75 1.74 1.42
N VAL A 562 -8.50 1.10 2.33
CA VAL A 562 -9.55 1.78 3.11
C VAL A 562 -8.97 2.95 3.88
N TRP A 563 -7.87 2.73 4.60
CA TRP A 563 -7.22 3.76 5.39
C TRP A 563 -6.82 4.98 4.55
N VAL A 564 -6.17 4.73 3.42
CA VAL A 564 -5.71 5.80 2.51
C VAL A 564 -6.88 6.58 1.91
N LEU A 565 -7.92 5.90 1.43
CA LEU A 565 -9.11 6.56 0.85
C LEU A 565 -9.91 7.32 1.91
N TRP A 566 -10.12 6.74 3.09
CA TRP A 566 -10.84 7.37 4.18
C TRP A 566 -10.03 8.48 4.85
N GLY A 567 -8.72 8.35 4.93
CA GLY A 567 -7.84 9.42 5.40
C GLY A 567 -7.95 10.67 4.53
N VAL A 568 -8.03 10.49 3.21
CA VAL A 568 -8.29 11.61 2.28
C VAL A 568 -9.71 12.17 2.45
N ALA A 569 -10.72 11.33 2.65
CA ALA A 569 -12.08 11.80 2.88
C ALA A 569 -12.23 12.54 4.21
N ALA A 570 -11.49 12.12 5.24
CA ALA A 570 -11.55 12.70 6.58
C ALA A 570 -11.13 14.18 6.61
N GLY A 571 -10.13 14.58 5.81
CA GLY A 571 -9.68 15.98 5.76
C GLY A 571 -10.78 16.97 5.40
N PRO A 572 -11.45 16.87 4.24
CA PRO A 572 -12.59 17.72 3.88
C PRO A 572 -13.76 17.60 4.86
N VAL A 573 -14.05 16.40 5.38
CA VAL A 573 -15.12 16.18 6.36
C VAL A 573 -14.84 16.91 7.66
N LEU A 574 -13.65 16.75 8.23
CA LEU A 574 -13.26 17.45 9.48
C LEU A 574 -13.15 18.96 9.26
N ALA A 575 -12.64 19.41 8.11
CA ALA A 575 -12.60 20.83 7.77
C ALA A 575 -14.02 21.41 7.65
N TRP A 576 -14.97 20.65 7.10
CA TRP A 576 -16.37 21.06 7.04
C TRP A 576 -17.01 21.13 8.44
N LEU A 577 -16.81 20.12 9.28
CA LEU A 577 -17.30 20.10 10.66
C LEU A 577 -16.78 21.31 11.45
N LEU A 578 -15.51 21.65 11.31
CA LEU A 578 -14.88 22.77 11.99
C LEU A 578 -15.32 24.15 11.47
N ALA A 579 -15.47 24.29 10.14
CA ALA A 579 -15.66 25.59 9.51
C ALA A 579 -17.12 25.91 9.16
N ARG A 580 -17.94 24.90 8.82
CA ARG A 580 -19.26 25.09 8.21
C ARG A 580 -20.44 24.55 9.02
N TRP A 581 -20.21 23.70 10.03
CA TRP A 581 -21.33 23.20 10.81
C TRP A 581 -21.85 24.30 11.75
N ARG A 582 -22.98 24.92 11.36
CA ARG A 582 -23.64 26.01 12.11
C ARG A 582 -25.07 25.59 12.42
N PRO A 583 -25.40 25.19 13.66
CA PRO A 583 -26.77 25.02 14.09
C PRO A 583 -27.58 26.33 13.99
N ALA A 584 -28.87 26.22 13.71
CA ALA A 584 -29.76 27.40 13.58
C ALA A 584 -29.90 28.21 14.88
N ASP A 585 -29.86 27.54 16.04
CA ASP A 585 -29.90 28.15 17.35
C ASP A 585 -28.55 28.77 17.73
N GLU A 586 -28.51 30.06 18.02
CA GLU A 586 -27.29 30.80 18.40
C GLU A 586 -26.67 30.32 19.70
N ARG A 587 -27.47 29.93 20.70
CA ARG A 587 -26.95 29.39 21.96
C ARG A 587 -26.33 28.01 21.76
N ALA A 588 -26.98 27.16 20.99
CA ALA A 588 -26.45 25.86 20.62
C ALA A 588 -25.16 25.95 19.74
N ARG A 589 -25.02 27.03 18.97
CA ARG A 589 -23.89 27.23 18.05
C ARG A 589 -22.54 27.25 18.79
N ALA A 590 -22.44 28.00 19.87
CA ALA A 590 -21.21 28.07 20.66
C ALA A 590 -20.83 26.71 21.25
N TRP A 591 -21.79 26.00 21.83
CA TRP A 591 -21.57 24.66 22.39
C TRP A 591 -21.18 23.61 21.32
N VAL A 592 -21.84 23.61 20.16
CA VAL A 592 -21.54 22.72 19.07
C VAL A 592 -20.14 22.99 18.52
N HIS A 593 -19.75 24.25 18.32
CA HIS A 593 -18.40 24.57 17.88
C HIS A 593 -17.33 24.15 18.89
N THR A 594 -17.56 24.37 20.17
CA THR A 594 -16.63 23.90 21.22
C THR A 594 -16.57 22.38 21.25
N GLY A 595 -17.72 21.71 21.18
CA GLY A 595 -17.80 20.24 21.15
C GLY A 595 -17.10 19.62 19.92
N VAL A 596 -17.27 20.20 18.74
CA VAL A 596 -16.58 19.75 17.52
C VAL A 596 -15.07 19.94 17.63
N ARG A 597 -14.62 21.10 18.14
CA ARG A 597 -13.17 21.34 18.35
C ARG A 597 -12.60 20.36 19.36
N ALA A 598 -13.30 20.13 20.47
CA ALA A 598 -12.89 19.15 21.48
C ALA A 598 -12.86 17.74 20.90
N PHE A 599 -13.86 17.34 20.12
CA PHE A 599 -13.91 16.05 19.42
C PHE A 599 -12.72 15.87 18.48
N VAL A 600 -12.44 16.86 17.62
CA VAL A 600 -11.31 16.78 16.68
C VAL A 600 -9.98 16.77 17.42
N ALA A 601 -9.83 17.59 18.49
CA ALA A 601 -8.62 17.57 19.30
C ALA A 601 -8.41 16.21 19.99
N LEU A 602 -9.49 15.65 20.59
CA LEU A 602 -9.44 14.31 21.21
C LEU A 602 -9.05 13.24 20.19
N LEU A 603 -9.67 13.27 19.00
CA LEU A 603 -9.37 12.33 17.91
C LEU A 603 -7.90 12.42 17.48
N VAL A 604 -7.36 13.64 17.30
CA VAL A 604 -5.96 13.86 16.96
C VAL A 604 -5.05 13.38 18.09
N CYS A 605 -5.30 13.75 19.33
CA CYS A 605 -4.50 13.32 20.48
C CYS A 605 -4.51 11.80 20.63
N SER A 606 -5.70 11.17 20.57
CA SER A 606 -5.82 9.70 20.68
C SER A 606 -5.05 8.97 19.59
N ALA A 607 -5.25 9.35 18.32
CA ALA A 607 -4.60 8.70 17.19
C ALA A 607 -3.09 8.99 17.09
N SER A 608 -2.55 9.94 17.86
CA SER A 608 -1.11 10.22 17.94
C SER A 608 -0.37 9.35 18.95
N LEU A 609 -1.07 8.74 19.91
CA LEU A 609 -0.43 8.00 21.02
C LEU A 609 0.47 6.88 20.52
N TYR A 610 -0.02 6.08 19.59
CA TYR A 610 0.78 5.01 18.98
C TYR A 610 2.10 5.54 18.38
N GLY A 611 2.00 6.61 17.57
CA GLY A 611 3.18 7.20 16.92
C GLY A 611 4.23 7.69 17.93
N VAL A 612 3.80 8.24 19.07
CA VAL A 612 4.72 8.65 20.14
C VAL A 612 5.46 7.43 20.70
N PHE A 613 4.74 6.38 21.09
CA PHE A 613 5.37 5.17 21.65
C PHE A 613 6.23 4.43 20.62
N ALA A 614 5.75 4.26 19.39
CA ALA A 614 6.48 3.55 18.35
C ALA A 614 7.78 4.28 17.94
N VAL A 615 7.75 5.60 17.82
CA VAL A 615 8.97 6.39 17.56
C VAL A 615 9.93 6.34 18.75
N SER A 616 9.43 6.34 20.01
CA SER A 616 10.29 6.15 21.18
C SER A 616 11.03 4.82 21.11
N ASN A 617 10.36 3.71 20.76
CA ASN A 617 11.01 2.41 20.61
C ASN A 617 12.15 2.43 19.58
N HIS A 618 11.94 3.08 18.41
CA HIS A 618 13.00 3.24 17.41
C HIS A 618 14.17 4.08 17.91
N VAL A 619 13.90 5.13 18.71
CA VAL A 619 14.95 5.98 19.30
C VAL A 619 15.73 5.22 20.37
N GLU A 620 15.07 4.41 21.20
CA GLU A 620 15.71 3.61 22.25
C GLU A 620 16.57 2.47 21.69
N ALA A 621 16.18 1.90 20.56
CA ALA A 621 16.92 0.87 19.84
C ALA A 621 18.02 1.42 18.92
N ALA A 622 18.13 2.76 18.77
CA ALA A 622 19.00 3.38 17.79
C ALA A 622 20.50 3.20 18.10
N GLY A 623 21.24 2.80 17.08
CA GLY A 623 22.71 2.90 17.02
C GLY A 623 23.21 4.24 16.44
N ASP A 624 24.41 4.23 15.89
CA ASP A 624 24.95 5.38 15.16
C ASP A 624 24.10 5.62 13.88
N PRO A 625 23.62 6.84 13.65
CA PRO A 625 22.72 7.11 12.52
C PRO A 625 23.36 6.82 11.16
N THR A 626 22.78 5.90 10.41
CA THR A 626 23.18 5.53 9.04
C THR A 626 21.97 5.17 8.19
N LEU A 627 22.08 5.28 6.86
CA LEU A 627 21.09 4.75 5.91
C LEU A 627 21.51 3.40 5.31
N ASP A 628 22.65 2.87 5.76
CA ASP A 628 23.12 1.56 5.34
C ASP A 628 22.25 0.44 5.94
N GLY A 629 21.40 -0.14 5.10
CA GLY A 629 20.51 -1.23 5.52
C GLY A 629 21.22 -2.53 5.87
N LEU A 630 22.50 -2.65 5.53
CA LEU A 630 23.32 -3.83 5.80
C LEU A 630 24.36 -3.61 6.90
N ALA A 631 24.36 -2.44 7.57
CA ALA A 631 25.33 -2.11 8.61
C ALA A 631 25.35 -3.12 9.77
N TYR A 632 24.24 -3.80 10.05
CA TYR A 632 24.12 -4.80 11.11
C TYR A 632 24.93 -6.10 10.81
N LEU A 633 25.28 -6.37 9.55
CA LEU A 633 25.91 -7.64 9.17
C LEU A 633 27.25 -7.86 9.85
N ASP A 634 28.04 -6.81 10.00
CA ASP A 634 29.38 -6.91 10.60
C ASP A 634 29.31 -7.24 12.10
N ASP A 635 28.20 -6.86 12.77
CA ASP A 635 27.97 -7.10 14.19
C ASP A 635 27.24 -8.43 14.45
N ASP A 636 26.16 -8.71 13.69
CA ASP A 636 25.28 -9.86 13.94
C ASP A 636 25.73 -11.14 13.20
N HIS A 637 26.35 -10.99 12.02
CA HIS A 637 26.78 -12.10 11.16
C HIS A 637 28.20 -11.91 10.62
N PRO A 638 29.22 -11.64 11.45
CA PRO A 638 30.56 -11.25 11.01
C PRO A 638 31.24 -12.31 10.12
N GLU A 639 30.97 -13.60 10.35
CA GLU A 639 31.55 -14.70 9.57
C GLU A 639 31.05 -14.70 8.11
N GLU A 640 29.81 -14.24 7.88
CA GLU A 640 29.15 -14.25 6.56
C GLU A 640 29.24 -12.91 5.83
N ALA A 641 29.37 -11.80 6.57
CA ALA A 641 29.39 -10.43 6.05
C ALA A 641 30.44 -10.26 4.93
N GLU A 642 31.70 -10.62 5.19
CA GLU A 642 32.79 -10.52 4.21
C GLU A 642 32.52 -11.37 2.96
N ALA A 643 31.95 -12.58 3.13
CA ALA A 643 31.66 -13.49 2.03
C ALA A 643 30.51 -12.99 1.15
N ILE A 644 29.43 -12.46 1.74
CA ILE A 644 28.29 -11.87 1.02
C ILE A 644 28.71 -10.59 0.30
N GLN A 645 29.47 -9.70 0.97
CA GLN A 645 30.02 -8.50 0.35
C GLN A 645 30.97 -8.86 -0.83
N TRP A 646 31.76 -9.90 -0.68
CA TRP A 646 32.63 -10.38 -1.78
C TRP A 646 31.80 -10.88 -2.97
N LEU A 647 30.71 -11.66 -2.74
CA LEU A 647 29.81 -12.10 -3.82
C LEU A 647 29.18 -10.89 -4.53
N ASP A 648 28.69 -9.91 -3.78
CA ASP A 648 28.08 -8.73 -4.35
C ASP A 648 29.04 -7.90 -5.20
N ALA A 649 30.28 -7.72 -4.73
CA ALA A 649 31.27 -6.88 -5.39
C ALA A 649 31.97 -7.54 -6.59
N THR A 650 32.10 -8.88 -6.59
CA THR A 650 32.97 -9.57 -7.58
C THR A 650 32.19 -10.33 -8.66
N THR A 651 30.89 -10.57 -8.47
CA THR A 651 30.08 -11.26 -9.46
C THR A 651 29.45 -10.28 -10.45
N GLU A 652 29.75 -10.46 -11.73
CA GLU A 652 29.08 -9.75 -12.82
C GLU A 652 27.80 -10.48 -13.24
N GLY A 653 26.75 -9.73 -13.56
CA GLY A 653 25.45 -10.29 -13.95
C GLY A 653 24.75 -11.01 -12.80
N ARG A 654 24.09 -12.13 -13.13
CA ARG A 654 23.28 -12.91 -12.17
C ARG A 654 23.60 -14.42 -12.29
N PRO A 655 24.83 -14.86 -11.95
CA PRO A 655 25.15 -16.29 -11.93
C PRO A 655 24.36 -17.02 -10.83
N THR A 656 23.92 -18.24 -11.14
CA THR A 656 23.24 -19.10 -10.15
C THR A 656 24.21 -19.49 -9.03
N ILE A 657 23.74 -19.34 -7.80
CA ILE A 657 24.42 -19.82 -6.58
C ILE A 657 23.64 -20.97 -5.95
N VAL A 658 24.24 -21.66 -5.01
CA VAL A 658 23.55 -22.63 -4.13
C VAL A 658 23.73 -22.21 -2.70
N THR A 659 22.63 -22.12 -1.95
CA THR A 659 22.56 -21.84 -0.52
C THR A 659 21.71 -22.89 0.15
N ALA A 660 21.76 -23.01 1.48
CA ALA A 660 20.91 -23.93 2.23
C ALA A 660 19.41 -23.72 1.95
N ALA A 661 18.69 -24.82 1.78
CA ALA A 661 17.24 -24.85 1.54
C ALA A 661 16.58 -26.03 2.30
N PRO A 662 15.30 -25.90 2.73
CA PRO A 662 14.46 -24.73 2.60
C PRO A 662 14.94 -23.56 3.47
N ALA A 663 14.54 -22.35 3.17
CA ALA A 663 14.82 -21.16 3.95
C ALA A 663 13.55 -20.35 4.24
N GLY A 664 13.63 -19.41 5.19
CA GLY A 664 12.50 -18.59 5.62
C GLY A 664 12.97 -17.36 6.39
N TYR A 665 12.15 -16.88 7.31
CA TYR A 665 12.39 -15.66 8.08
C TYR A 665 13.53 -15.75 9.10
N GLN A 666 13.98 -16.96 9.43
CA GLN A 666 14.99 -17.14 10.46
C GLN A 666 16.39 -17.19 9.84
N TRP A 667 17.33 -16.50 10.47
CA TRP A 667 18.74 -16.57 10.20
C TRP A 667 19.43 -17.01 11.50
N ASP A 668 19.43 -18.32 11.74
CA ASP A 668 20.08 -18.97 12.87
C ASP A 668 20.97 -20.11 12.36
N ALA A 669 22.25 -19.83 12.32
CA ALA A 669 23.23 -20.76 11.79
C ALA A 669 23.31 -22.07 12.60
N ALA A 670 23.03 -22.05 13.91
CA ALA A 670 23.07 -23.25 14.75
C ALA A 670 21.95 -24.24 14.44
N GLU A 671 20.78 -23.72 14.02
CA GLU A 671 19.63 -24.52 13.59
C GLU A 671 19.68 -24.85 12.07
N GLY A 672 20.74 -24.43 11.37
CA GLY A 672 20.88 -24.61 9.92
C GLY A 672 19.96 -23.67 9.11
N GLU A 673 19.47 -22.59 9.72
CA GLU A 673 18.59 -21.60 9.09
C GLU A 673 19.43 -20.42 8.60
N GLY A 674 19.57 -20.30 7.27
CA GLY A 674 20.41 -19.26 6.64
C GLY A 674 19.62 -18.13 5.97
N ALA A 675 18.29 -18.09 6.06
CA ALA A 675 17.39 -17.09 5.45
C ALA A 675 17.63 -16.85 3.95
N SER A 676 18.37 -17.73 3.24
CA SER A 676 18.91 -17.49 1.88
C SER A 676 19.65 -16.15 1.78
N ALA A 677 20.34 -15.73 2.84
CA ALA A 677 20.97 -14.42 2.93
C ALA A 677 21.89 -14.08 1.75
N PRO A 678 22.78 -14.99 1.26
CA PRO A 678 23.61 -14.69 0.10
C PRO A 678 22.79 -14.33 -1.15
N SER A 679 21.65 -15.00 -1.39
CA SER A 679 20.76 -14.70 -2.51
C SER A 679 19.97 -13.41 -2.28
N SER A 680 19.32 -13.29 -1.12
CA SER A 680 18.47 -12.16 -0.76
C SER A 680 19.23 -10.84 -0.73
N LEU A 681 20.47 -10.85 -0.21
CA LEU A 681 21.25 -9.62 -0.04
C LEU A 681 22.05 -9.22 -1.29
N THR A 682 22.27 -10.15 -2.24
CA THR A 682 22.99 -9.86 -3.49
C THR A 682 22.10 -9.82 -4.72
N GLY A 683 20.88 -10.38 -4.66
CA GLY A 683 20.00 -10.54 -5.82
C GLY A 683 20.45 -11.64 -6.79
N LEU A 684 21.42 -12.49 -6.41
CA LEU A 684 21.86 -13.63 -7.21
C LEU A 684 20.86 -14.78 -7.09
N PRO A 685 20.48 -15.45 -8.21
CA PRO A 685 19.53 -16.54 -8.14
C PRO A 685 20.12 -17.76 -7.42
N THR A 686 19.35 -18.36 -6.49
CA THR A 686 19.67 -19.65 -5.88
C THR A 686 18.73 -20.74 -6.38
N VAL A 687 19.17 -22.01 -6.33
CA VAL A 687 18.39 -23.15 -6.83
C VAL A 687 17.05 -23.28 -6.12
N ALA A 688 17.05 -23.15 -4.80
CA ALA A 688 15.83 -23.00 -3.97
C ALA A 688 16.12 -22.04 -2.82
N GLY A 689 15.19 -21.12 -2.58
CA GLY A 689 15.28 -20.14 -1.49
C GLY A 689 14.15 -20.31 -0.47
N TRP A 690 13.41 -19.22 -0.22
CA TRP A 690 12.36 -19.22 0.78
C TRP A 690 11.16 -20.09 0.42
N THR A 691 10.54 -20.68 1.45
CA THR A 691 9.31 -21.49 1.35
C THR A 691 8.14 -20.77 0.70
N HIS A 692 8.18 -19.43 0.57
CA HIS A 692 7.21 -18.65 -0.19
C HIS A 692 7.07 -19.14 -1.64
N GLU A 693 8.12 -19.69 -2.24
CA GLU A 693 8.08 -20.23 -3.61
C GLU A 693 7.11 -21.41 -3.74
N ALA A 694 6.89 -22.18 -2.68
CA ALA A 694 5.89 -23.25 -2.66
C ALA A 694 4.47 -22.71 -2.91
N GLN A 695 4.13 -21.53 -2.36
CA GLN A 695 2.82 -20.89 -2.55
C GLN A 695 2.61 -20.43 -4.00
N TYR A 696 3.67 -20.07 -4.71
CA TYR A 696 3.59 -19.54 -6.08
C TYR A 696 3.74 -20.62 -7.15
N ARG A 697 4.49 -21.71 -6.85
CA ARG A 697 4.91 -22.71 -7.83
C ARG A 697 4.40 -24.12 -7.56
N ASN A 698 3.70 -24.39 -6.48
CA ASN A 698 3.30 -25.70 -5.99
C ASN A 698 4.38 -26.39 -5.12
N ASP A 699 3.94 -26.96 -3.99
CA ASP A 699 4.81 -27.63 -3.00
C ASP A 699 5.71 -28.69 -3.63
N THR A 700 5.13 -29.57 -4.48
CA THR A 700 5.91 -30.66 -5.12
C THR A 700 7.10 -30.16 -5.97
N VAL A 701 6.92 -29.00 -6.63
CA VAL A 701 7.96 -28.43 -7.48
C VAL A 701 9.05 -27.79 -6.63
N TYR A 702 8.65 -27.11 -5.56
CA TYR A 702 9.57 -26.52 -4.59
C TYR A 702 10.37 -27.59 -3.84
N ASP A 703 9.68 -28.61 -3.28
CA ASP A 703 10.30 -29.69 -2.52
C ASP A 703 11.32 -30.47 -3.34
N ARG A 704 11.06 -30.65 -4.65
CA ARG A 704 12.03 -31.27 -5.55
C ARG A 704 13.34 -30.49 -5.57
N ARG A 705 13.29 -29.14 -5.69
CA ARG A 705 14.49 -28.31 -5.70
C ARG A 705 15.20 -28.29 -4.36
N VAL A 706 14.47 -28.33 -3.24
CA VAL A 706 15.04 -28.49 -1.90
C VAL A 706 15.85 -29.79 -1.82
N ASN A 707 15.29 -30.89 -2.33
CA ASN A 707 15.99 -32.18 -2.39
C ASN A 707 17.22 -32.14 -3.34
N ASP A 708 17.11 -31.43 -4.48
CA ASP A 708 18.22 -31.23 -5.40
C ASP A 708 19.35 -30.43 -4.73
N VAL A 709 19.04 -29.39 -3.93
CA VAL A 709 20.03 -28.66 -3.13
C VAL A 709 20.73 -29.57 -2.13
N ALA A 710 20.00 -30.39 -1.37
CA ALA A 710 20.59 -31.37 -0.47
C ALA A 710 21.53 -32.34 -1.21
N THR A 711 21.11 -32.80 -2.39
CA THR A 711 21.96 -33.70 -3.25
C THR A 711 23.19 -32.96 -3.76
N ILE A 712 23.14 -31.68 -4.08
CA ILE A 712 24.31 -30.88 -4.49
C ILE A 712 25.33 -30.82 -3.33
N TYR A 713 24.89 -30.71 -2.07
CA TYR A 713 25.81 -30.65 -0.94
C TYR A 713 26.39 -32.02 -0.55
N THR A 714 25.57 -33.09 -0.55
CA THR A 714 25.92 -34.36 0.11
C THR A 714 25.79 -35.59 -0.77
N GLY A 715 25.36 -35.45 -2.03
CA GLY A 715 25.04 -36.56 -2.90
C GLY A 715 26.25 -37.25 -3.55
N GLU A 716 25.97 -38.28 -4.34
CA GLU A 716 27.01 -38.97 -5.13
C GLU A 716 27.60 -38.03 -6.19
N PRO A 717 28.91 -38.11 -6.47
CA PRO A 717 29.61 -37.18 -7.39
C PRO A 717 28.99 -37.06 -8.78
N ALA A 718 28.43 -38.12 -9.31
CA ALA A 718 27.78 -38.10 -10.64
C ALA A 718 26.48 -37.28 -10.62
N GLU A 719 25.72 -37.40 -9.57
CA GLU A 719 24.44 -36.68 -9.39
C GLU A 719 24.68 -35.21 -9.05
N GLN A 720 25.68 -34.92 -8.21
CA GLN A 720 26.08 -33.54 -7.91
C GLN A 720 26.47 -32.82 -9.22
N ARG A 721 27.31 -33.42 -10.08
CA ARG A 721 27.67 -32.80 -11.38
C ARG A 721 26.46 -32.57 -12.25
N ARG A 722 25.58 -33.56 -12.38
CA ARG A 722 24.36 -33.45 -13.17
C ARG A 722 23.50 -32.27 -12.74
N LEU A 723 23.33 -32.10 -11.44
CA LEU A 723 22.51 -31.00 -10.89
C LEU A 723 23.20 -29.64 -11.03
N LEU A 724 24.50 -29.55 -10.76
CA LEU A 724 25.28 -28.32 -10.95
C LEU A 724 25.25 -27.86 -12.44
N GLU A 725 25.29 -28.79 -13.40
CA GLU A 725 25.09 -28.47 -14.82
C GLU A 725 23.66 -28.09 -15.14
N ALA A 726 22.67 -28.84 -14.64
CA ALA A 726 21.25 -28.61 -14.94
C ALA A 726 20.75 -27.24 -14.50
N TYR A 727 21.25 -26.72 -13.38
CA TYR A 727 20.94 -25.41 -12.85
C TYR A 727 21.94 -24.29 -13.24
N ASP A 728 22.93 -24.59 -14.10
CA ASP A 728 24.02 -23.67 -14.49
C ASP A 728 24.69 -22.99 -13.27
N VAL A 729 24.95 -23.78 -12.23
CA VAL A 729 25.53 -23.28 -10.97
C VAL A 729 26.95 -22.78 -11.21
N ARG A 730 27.24 -21.58 -10.71
CA ARG A 730 28.57 -20.97 -10.77
C ARG A 730 29.26 -20.89 -9.43
N TYR A 731 28.50 -20.80 -8.36
CA TYR A 731 29.06 -20.78 -7.00
C TYR A 731 28.24 -21.64 -6.05
N VAL A 732 28.93 -22.33 -5.17
CA VAL A 732 28.34 -23.05 -4.03
C VAL A 732 28.82 -22.35 -2.75
N TYR A 733 27.88 -21.83 -1.98
CA TYR A 733 28.13 -21.18 -0.72
C TYR A 733 28.10 -22.22 0.41
N VAL A 734 29.11 -22.23 1.27
CA VAL A 734 29.20 -23.13 2.42
C VAL A 734 29.54 -22.27 3.64
N GLY A 735 28.53 -21.78 4.31
CA GLY A 735 28.61 -21.01 5.54
C GLY A 735 28.24 -21.83 6.78
N PRO A 736 28.01 -21.18 7.92
CA PRO A 736 27.64 -21.86 9.16
C PRO A 736 26.31 -22.62 9.03
N ALA A 737 25.29 -22.03 8.39
CA ALA A 737 23.99 -22.67 8.22
C ALA A 737 24.06 -23.91 7.33
N GLU A 738 24.84 -23.87 6.22
CA GLU A 738 25.04 -25.03 5.36
C GLU A 738 25.72 -26.18 6.11
N ARG A 739 26.74 -25.87 6.95
CA ARG A 739 27.43 -26.90 7.73
C ARG A 739 26.56 -27.49 8.84
N ALA A 740 25.67 -26.70 9.43
CA ALA A 740 24.75 -27.19 10.44
C ALA A 740 23.65 -28.08 9.84
N ARG A 741 23.19 -27.73 8.63
CA ARG A 741 22.10 -28.47 7.95
C ARG A 741 22.58 -29.72 7.24
N TYR A 742 23.80 -29.70 6.69
CA TYR A 742 24.36 -30.79 5.87
C TYR A 742 25.62 -31.35 6.55
N ASP A 743 25.50 -32.51 7.21
CA ASP A 743 26.54 -33.12 8.03
C ASP A 743 27.86 -33.34 7.30
N ASP A 744 27.82 -33.76 6.02
CA ASP A 744 28.97 -34.07 5.19
C ASP A 744 28.90 -33.37 3.83
N VAL A 745 29.40 -32.14 3.76
CA VAL A 745 29.50 -31.39 2.50
C VAL A 745 30.64 -32.00 1.65
N THR A 746 30.29 -32.61 0.51
CA THR A 746 31.24 -33.30 -0.37
C THR A 746 31.47 -32.60 -1.71
N VAL A 747 30.82 -31.48 -1.97
CA VAL A 747 30.92 -30.74 -3.23
C VAL A 747 32.34 -30.26 -3.56
N ASP A 748 33.17 -30.06 -2.55
CA ASP A 748 34.57 -29.66 -2.67
C ASP A 748 35.49 -30.77 -3.22
N GLN A 749 35.04 -32.03 -3.20
CA GLN A 749 35.75 -33.18 -3.71
C GLN A 749 35.58 -33.37 -5.23
N LEU A 750 34.65 -32.58 -5.83
CA LEU A 750 34.38 -32.69 -7.27
C LEU A 750 35.48 -32.08 -8.11
N GLN A 751 35.91 -32.80 -9.17
CA GLN A 751 36.76 -32.24 -10.21
C GLN A 751 36.00 -31.05 -10.85
N GLY A 752 36.65 -29.91 -11.10
CA GLY A 752 36.00 -28.71 -11.64
C GLY A 752 35.41 -27.77 -10.58
N VAL A 753 35.46 -28.16 -9.32
CA VAL A 753 35.10 -27.28 -8.18
C VAL A 753 36.37 -26.78 -7.49
N THR A 754 36.48 -25.47 -7.29
CA THR A 754 37.68 -24.84 -6.71
C THR A 754 37.25 -23.73 -5.74
N VAL A 755 38.05 -23.51 -4.67
CA VAL A 755 37.81 -22.41 -3.76
C VAL A 755 37.93 -21.08 -4.49
N ALA A 756 36.89 -20.26 -4.46
CA ALA A 756 36.85 -18.89 -4.98
C ALA A 756 37.16 -17.85 -3.88
N LYS A 757 36.60 -18.05 -2.70
CA LYS A 757 36.80 -17.20 -1.52
C LYS A 757 36.75 -18.06 -0.25
N ARG A 758 37.57 -17.73 0.71
CA ARG A 758 37.50 -18.30 2.08
C ARG A 758 37.62 -17.18 3.10
N THR A 759 36.71 -17.14 4.04
CA THR A 759 36.75 -16.34 5.26
C THR A 759 36.82 -17.26 6.48
N ASP A 760 36.82 -16.72 7.68
CA ASP A 760 36.90 -17.53 8.92
C ASP A 760 35.71 -18.50 9.07
N GLY A 761 34.50 -18.09 8.63
CA GLY A 761 33.26 -18.89 8.74
C GLY A 761 32.72 -19.43 7.42
N VAL A 762 33.17 -18.95 6.26
CA VAL A 762 32.55 -19.29 4.97
C VAL A 762 33.58 -19.74 3.93
N THR A 763 33.21 -20.73 3.11
CA THR A 763 33.92 -21.07 1.90
C THR A 763 32.98 -20.99 0.69
N ILE A 764 33.34 -20.19 -0.30
CA ILE A 764 32.61 -20.09 -1.57
C ILE A 764 33.40 -20.87 -2.60
N TYR A 765 32.78 -21.88 -3.20
CA TYR A 765 33.37 -22.69 -4.27
C TYR A 765 32.91 -22.17 -5.62
N ARG A 766 33.85 -22.07 -6.56
CA ARG A 766 33.56 -21.82 -7.98
C ARG A 766 33.41 -23.14 -8.74
N VAL A 767 32.31 -23.26 -9.45
CA VAL A 767 31.99 -24.40 -10.30
C VAL A 767 32.39 -24.09 -11.76
N ARG A 768 33.10 -25.00 -12.40
CA ARG A 768 33.52 -24.95 -13.82
C ARG A 768 32.99 -26.17 -14.56
N PRO A 769 31.75 -26.15 -15.06
CA PRO A 769 31.12 -27.31 -15.68
C PRO A 769 31.94 -27.90 -16.85
N ALA A 770 32.64 -27.06 -17.60
CA ALA A 770 33.52 -27.53 -18.70
C ALA A 770 34.69 -28.41 -18.25
N GLN A 771 34.89 -28.60 -16.94
CA GLN A 771 35.94 -29.44 -16.35
C GLN A 771 35.40 -30.73 -15.69
N PHE A 772 34.05 -30.95 -15.77
CA PHE A 772 33.41 -32.17 -15.28
C PHE A 772 33.65 -33.43 -16.11
#